data_0dc6181b4a8bc90547fe217421be03ef
#
_entry.id   0dc6181b4a8bc90547fe217421be03ef
#
_cell.length_a   1.000
_cell.length_b   1.000
_cell.length_c   1.000
_cell.angle_alpha   90.00
_cell.angle_beta   90.00
_cell.angle_gamma   90.00
#
_symmetry.space_group_name_H-M   'P 1'
#
loop_
_entity.id
_entity.type
_entity.pdbx_description
1 polymer ?
#
loop_
_entity_poly.entity_id
_entity_poly.type
_entity_poly.pdbx_seq_one_letter_code
_entity_poly.pdbx_strand_id
1 'polypeptide(L)'
;MDNKKFTLWNRLTATLMFVISAVVYLMTIEPTASFWDCGEFIASSYKLEVGHPPGNPVFQLFARFFTMFGDNMHAAVAVNAFSAICSALTIFFLYLTIVFLAKRVVKPSSDGTYSVAKAIAIMGSGAVGALAYTFSDTFWFSAVEGEVYAMSSLITALVFWAMIKWYEQADRPYANRWIVLISFLMGLSIGIHLLNLLAIPALVFMYYYKQREGGHYTLKEYFKIFLVSVVILAVILFGIIPYLPKFAAYVDLFFVNTLGLPFNSGAAFFMLALLGVCFWGLFRTMKAQKVFANTVLLCFTMIVIGFSLFTIVIIRSSAKTPTNEYQPDNPFTLVRYLGREQYGSNPLVYGQYFDSPYDIKQTTYWAPMGDKYIKAEGPGEIIYTDGKMLFPRMWSGNDPRHIAFYQSYMGNGGEVVPGAEHKKPTFFQNLTFFFDYQMNWMYWRYFMWNFAGRQNDVHSPSPGDIFAGNWESGIDFIDNLRLGDQSYAPGYLKDNKAKNHYYMLPLLLGIIGLFFQFGRDKRGCWLTFLMFFMTGIAIVIYLNQPPYQVRERDYAYAGSFYSFSIWIGLAVAAIYSWISDKLGEDAKGETAVSAAVAVLALGVPVLMGAENWDDHDRSNRYTAVEMAKNYLNSVGPNGILVTHGDNDTFPLWYAQEVENVRTDVRIANTSLLGTDWHIDQMKYAMNESSPLDLNVGPKQYLYGTNEFVYIYDTRDTALLLSDVMKIFKHPEAKLPLSSGKMVDYIMSRKFIIPVNKENVLKYGILDEKYADMIPDQITLTIPKDKDYLTKPELFMLDLLSNYQWDRPINLLSMGGDINIGMKDYLMYEGFSYKFVPIKGKMKSTEIGFADPEDLYYKMKNVFSWDALKRTDYFVDYQNYYTFCGVLSQRQLFVNVAKEMLKIGDTARAVEILDMCQECVPEENYPLDMTYLGFSNEYMVIDIIETYYKAGASEKALELSEKFIDQLFVSTEFFLEYYDFAKREFEACYNCISYVADLSDHFGNKDYASEIRDRFNSLLDLGE
;
A
#
# COMPACT_ATOMS: atom_id res chain seq x y z
N MET A 1 38.55 27.56 14.80
CA MET A 1 38.62 26.10 14.51
C MET A 1 39.21 25.93 13.13
N ASP A 2 40.32 25.22 13.02
CA ASP A 2 40.91 24.95 11.69
C ASP A 2 40.04 23.97 10.87
N ASN A 3 40.23 23.98 9.56
CA ASN A 3 39.42 23.15 8.63
C ASN A 3 39.56 21.65 8.86
N LYS A 4 40.68 21.17 9.42
CA LYS A 4 40.87 19.73 9.74
C LYS A 4 39.99 19.33 10.93
N LYS A 5 40.00 20.14 12.00
CA LYS A 5 39.17 19.90 13.19
C LYS A 5 37.69 20.04 12.85
N PHE A 6 37.28 21.04 12.07
CA PHE A 6 35.91 21.17 11.60
C PHE A 6 35.45 19.89 10.84
N THR A 7 36.27 19.44 9.89
CA THR A 7 35.96 18.25 9.09
C THR A 7 35.87 16.99 9.97
N LEU A 8 36.74 16.86 10.98
CA LEU A 8 36.68 15.72 11.90
C LEU A 8 35.37 15.72 12.71
N TRP A 9 35.04 16.83 13.36
CA TRP A 9 33.84 16.95 14.16
C TRP A 9 32.57 16.79 13.33
N ASN A 10 32.55 17.36 12.12
CA ASN A 10 31.44 17.21 11.19
C ASN A 10 31.22 15.75 10.80
N ARG A 11 32.29 14.97 10.58
CA ARG A 11 32.17 13.52 10.29
C ARG A 11 31.70 12.76 11.51
N LEU A 12 32.20 13.05 12.69
CA LEU A 12 31.78 12.42 13.94
C LEU A 12 30.30 12.67 14.22
N THR A 13 29.83 13.90 14.05
CA THR A 13 28.42 14.25 14.22
C THR A 13 27.54 13.57 13.17
N ALA A 14 27.96 13.50 11.89
CA ALA A 14 27.25 12.77 10.86
C ALA A 14 27.10 11.29 11.19
N THR A 15 28.19 10.66 11.65
CA THR A 15 28.17 9.25 12.10
C THR A 15 27.28 9.07 13.33
N LEU A 16 27.28 10.03 14.25
CA LEU A 16 26.40 10.00 15.41
C LEU A 16 24.91 10.05 14.99
N MET A 17 24.54 10.88 14.02
CA MET A 17 23.17 10.93 13.49
C MET A 17 22.78 9.58 12.86
N PHE A 18 23.68 9.00 12.07
CA PHE A 18 23.48 7.64 11.53
C PHE A 18 23.26 6.60 12.64
N VAL A 19 24.10 6.61 13.67
CA VAL A 19 24.01 5.62 14.76
C VAL A 19 22.71 5.79 15.55
N ILE A 20 22.32 7.03 15.89
CA ILE A 20 21.06 7.29 16.60
C ILE A 20 19.87 6.77 15.78
N SER A 21 19.76 7.15 14.52
CA SER A 21 18.64 6.72 13.68
C SER A 21 18.66 5.21 13.41
N ALA A 22 19.84 4.61 13.22
CA ALA A 22 19.95 3.15 13.05
C ALA A 22 19.51 2.39 14.31
N VAL A 23 19.92 2.87 15.50
CA VAL A 23 19.51 2.24 16.76
C VAL A 23 18.00 2.35 16.97
N VAL A 24 17.41 3.53 16.77
CA VAL A 24 15.97 3.74 16.91
C VAL A 24 15.21 2.79 15.97
N TYR A 25 15.52 2.81 14.67
CA TYR A 25 14.81 2.00 13.68
C TYR A 25 14.99 0.50 13.90
N LEU A 26 16.19 0.05 14.28
CA LEU A 26 16.44 -1.37 14.60
C LEU A 26 15.79 -1.84 15.90
N MET A 27 15.55 -0.94 16.87
CA MET A 27 14.82 -1.27 18.10
C MET A 27 13.31 -1.38 17.87
N THR A 28 12.78 -0.63 16.92
CA THR A 28 11.34 -0.55 16.63
C THR A 28 10.92 -1.34 15.38
N ILE A 29 11.81 -2.17 14.86
CA ILE A 29 11.63 -2.93 13.63
C ILE A 29 10.52 -3.98 13.74
N GLU A 30 9.74 -4.17 12.66
CA GLU A 30 8.80 -5.27 12.53
C GLU A 30 9.53 -6.63 12.54
N PRO A 31 9.15 -7.60 13.39
CA PRO A 31 9.84 -8.90 13.47
C PRO A 31 9.47 -9.86 12.34
N THR A 32 8.33 -9.66 11.69
CA THR A 32 7.79 -10.51 10.63
C THR A 32 7.34 -9.67 9.43
N ALA A 33 6.48 -10.21 8.56
CA ALA A 33 5.84 -9.45 7.51
C ALA A 33 4.70 -8.58 8.06
N SER A 34 4.64 -7.32 7.64
CA SER A 34 3.47 -6.48 7.79
C SER A 34 2.44 -6.79 6.69
N PHE A 35 1.26 -6.18 6.78
CA PHE A 35 0.28 -6.15 5.69
C PHE A 35 0.78 -5.34 4.48
N TRP A 36 -0.04 -5.29 3.45
CA TRP A 36 0.25 -4.71 2.14
C TRP A 36 1.40 -5.43 1.45
N ASP A 37 2.27 -4.71 0.78
CA ASP A 37 3.28 -5.27 -0.11
C ASP A 37 4.47 -5.95 0.64
N CYS A 38 4.59 -5.75 1.96
CA CYS A 38 5.74 -6.22 2.74
C CYS A 38 5.95 -7.74 2.67
N GLY A 39 4.86 -8.52 2.79
CA GLY A 39 4.93 -9.98 2.71
C GLY A 39 5.49 -10.46 1.37
N GLU A 40 5.03 -9.86 0.28
CA GLU A 40 5.53 -10.11 -1.07
C GLU A 40 6.99 -9.68 -1.24
N PHE A 41 7.36 -8.46 -0.76
CA PHE A 41 8.74 -7.98 -0.87
C PHE A 41 9.73 -8.84 -0.09
N ILE A 42 9.33 -9.33 1.08
CA ILE A 42 10.19 -10.22 1.88
C ILE A 42 10.34 -11.58 1.17
N ALA A 43 9.24 -12.21 0.74
CA ALA A 43 9.26 -13.49 0.03
C ALA A 43 10.05 -13.41 -1.27
N SER A 44 9.72 -12.42 -2.11
CA SER A 44 10.39 -12.21 -3.40
C SER A 44 11.86 -11.81 -3.26
N SER A 45 12.26 -11.12 -2.19
CA SER A 45 13.67 -10.86 -1.90
C SER A 45 14.40 -12.11 -1.42
N TYR A 46 13.79 -12.88 -0.50
CA TYR A 46 14.41 -14.08 0.09
C TYR A 46 14.74 -15.15 -0.97
N LYS A 47 13.84 -15.39 -1.93
CA LYS A 47 14.02 -16.38 -3.00
C LYS A 47 14.42 -15.78 -4.35
N LEU A 48 14.56 -14.45 -4.47
CA LEU A 48 14.75 -13.72 -5.73
C LEU A 48 13.64 -14.09 -6.73
N GLU A 49 12.39 -13.82 -6.36
CA GLU A 49 11.21 -14.05 -7.18
C GLU A 49 10.75 -12.78 -7.91
N VAL A 50 9.65 -12.83 -8.63
CA VAL A 50 9.15 -11.69 -9.41
C VAL A 50 7.92 -11.13 -8.74
N GLY A 51 8.05 -9.95 -8.16
CA GLY A 51 6.97 -9.23 -7.51
C GLY A 51 6.12 -8.40 -8.48
N HIS A 52 5.18 -7.64 -7.91
CA HIS A 52 4.20 -6.86 -8.67
C HIS A 52 4.83 -5.76 -9.57
N PRO A 53 4.15 -5.38 -10.69
CA PRO A 53 4.63 -4.33 -11.60
C PRO A 53 4.76 -2.94 -10.94
N PRO A 54 5.81 -2.17 -11.27
CA PRO A 54 6.79 -2.41 -12.33
C PRO A 54 8.02 -3.23 -11.91
N GLY A 55 8.03 -3.81 -10.71
CA GLY A 55 9.12 -4.57 -10.14
C GLY A 55 10.24 -3.71 -9.54
N ASN A 56 10.98 -4.32 -8.63
CA ASN A 56 12.04 -3.68 -7.86
C ASN A 56 13.31 -4.55 -7.73
N PRO A 57 13.87 -5.04 -8.85
CA PRO A 57 14.96 -6.02 -8.84
C PRO A 57 16.21 -5.55 -8.09
N VAL A 58 16.46 -4.24 -8.02
CA VAL A 58 17.61 -3.70 -7.29
C VAL A 58 17.39 -3.80 -5.79
N PHE A 59 16.18 -3.46 -5.31
CA PHE A 59 15.80 -3.65 -3.90
C PHE A 59 15.93 -5.12 -3.50
N GLN A 60 15.33 -6.03 -4.27
CA GLN A 60 15.36 -7.46 -4.00
C GLN A 60 16.79 -8.02 -3.91
N LEU A 61 17.69 -7.60 -4.81
CA LEU A 61 19.10 -8.04 -4.76
C LEU A 61 19.81 -7.62 -3.48
N PHE A 62 19.64 -6.37 -3.06
CA PHE A 62 20.27 -5.89 -1.83
C PHE A 62 19.61 -6.49 -0.59
N ALA A 63 18.29 -6.62 -0.55
CA ALA A 63 17.57 -7.28 0.53
C ALA A 63 17.96 -8.76 0.63
N ARG A 64 18.11 -9.47 -0.50
CA ARG A 64 18.63 -10.84 -0.55
C ARG A 64 20.02 -10.96 0.09
N PHE A 65 20.90 -10.02 -0.18
CA PHE A 65 22.22 -10.02 0.44
C PHE A 65 22.12 -10.02 1.97
N PHE A 66 21.20 -9.24 2.55
CA PHE A 66 20.98 -9.23 4.01
C PHE A 66 20.43 -10.57 4.51
N THR A 67 19.51 -11.21 3.79
CA THR A 67 18.95 -12.51 4.20
C THR A 67 19.96 -13.67 4.13
N MET A 68 21.11 -13.49 3.50
CA MET A 68 22.17 -14.52 3.47
C MET A 68 22.91 -14.68 4.79
N PHE A 69 22.73 -13.76 5.74
CA PHE A 69 23.41 -13.79 7.06
C PHE A 69 22.60 -14.48 8.17
N GLY A 70 21.40 -14.99 7.85
CA GLY A 70 20.51 -15.68 8.79
C GLY A 70 19.82 -16.88 8.15
N ASP A 71 18.99 -17.55 8.94
CA ASP A 71 18.11 -18.60 8.43
C ASP A 71 16.78 -18.02 7.89
N ASN A 72 15.87 -18.89 7.47
CA ASN A 72 14.57 -18.48 6.94
C ASN A 72 13.71 -17.75 7.98
N MET A 73 13.76 -18.11 9.25
CA MET A 73 12.99 -17.47 10.31
C MET A 73 13.44 -16.03 10.60
N HIS A 74 14.67 -15.67 10.24
CA HIS A 74 15.22 -14.33 10.37
C HIS A 74 15.18 -13.52 9.06
N ALA A 75 14.60 -14.07 7.99
CA ALA A 75 14.58 -13.41 6.69
C ALA A 75 13.77 -12.10 6.70
N ALA A 76 12.64 -12.06 7.39
CA ALA A 76 11.84 -10.84 7.54
C ALA A 76 12.62 -9.74 8.28
N VAL A 77 13.18 -10.08 9.45
CA VAL A 77 14.03 -9.15 10.22
C VAL A 77 15.18 -8.62 9.37
N ALA A 78 15.82 -9.49 8.55
CA ALA A 78 16.93 -9.08 7.69
C ALA A 78 16.51 -8.08 6.61
N VAL A 79 15.35 -8.27 5.97
CA VAL A 79 14.81 -7.33 4.96
C VAL A 79 14.36 -6.03 5.61
N ASN A 80 13.67 -6.10 6.75
CA ASN A 80 13.26 -4.93 7.52
C ASN A 80 14.48 -4.14 8.03
N ALA A 81 15.53 -4.84 8.53
CA ALA A 81 16.79 -4.21 8.92
C ALA A 81 17.53 -3.55 7.74
N PHE A 82 17.44 -4.11 6.54
CA PHE A 82 17.94 -3.44 5.35
C PHE A 82 17.25 -2.10 5.11
N SER A 83 15.91 -2.03 5.24
CA SER A 83 15.15 -0.78 5.17
C SER A 83 15.56 0.20 6.27
N ALA A 84 15.71 -0.26 7.52
CA ALA A 84 16.17 0.54 8.65
C ALA A 84 17.57 1.16 8.41
N ILE A 85 18.51 0.38 7.88
CA ILE A 85 19.87 0.85 7.55
C ILE A 85 19.85 1.83 6.38
N CYS A 86 19.03 1.60 5.33
CA CYS A 86 18.84 2.54 4.23
C CYS A 86 18.29 3.88 4.74
N SER A 87 17.33 3.85 5.64
CA SER A 87 16.76 5.05 6.26
C SER A 87 17.78 5.79 7.11
N ALA A 88 18.56 5.09 7.93
CA ALA A 88 19.63 5.70 8.73
C ALA A 88 20.74 6.33 7.84
N LEU A 89 21.08 5.70 6.72
CA LEU A 89 22.00 6.31 5.74
C LEU A 89 21.39 7.54 5.06
N THR A 90 20.07 7.57 4.85
CA THR A 90 19.38 8.78 4.39
C THR A 90 19.60 9.95 5.35
N ILE A 91 19.47 9.70 6.66
CA ILE A 91 19.71 10.68 7.72
C ILE A 91 21.17 11.18 7.70
N PHE A 92 22.13 10.27 7.50
CA PHE A 92 23.55 10.65 7.35
C PHE A 92 23.75 11.65 6.20
N PHE A 93 23.19 11.37 5.02
CA PHE A 93 23.33 12.25 3.86
C PHE A 93 22.51 13.53 4.00
N LEU A 94 21.36 13.49 4.67
CA LEU A 94 20.58 14.68 5.01
C LEU A 94 21.38 15.63 5.90
N TYR A 95 21.99 15.11 6.98
CA TYR A 95 22.86 15.90 7.84
C TYR A 95 23.97 16.62 7.02
N LEU A 96 24.67 15.88 6.15
CA LEU A 96 25.73 16.46 5.32
C LEU A 96 25.22 17.53 4.35
N THR A 97 24.03 17.36 3.83
CA THR A 97 23.33 18.32 2.97
C THR A 97 22.99 19.59 3.72
N ILE A 98 22.41 19.48 4.93
CA ILE A 98 22.08 20.62 5.78
C ILE A 98 23.34 21.39 6.16
N VAL A 99 24.40 20.69 6.57
CA VAL A 99 25.70 21.33 6.89
C VAL A 99 26.27 22.11 5.69
N PHE A 100 26.17 21.55 4.47
CA PHE A 100 26.58 22.26 3.26
C PHE A 100 25.79 23.56 3.09
N LEU A 101 24.48 23.53 3.21
CA LEU A 101 23.64 24.72 3.06
C LEU A 101 23.81 25.70 4.24
N ALA A 102 23.98 25.21 5.46
CA ALA A 102 24.28 26.04 6.63
C ALA A 102 25.60 26.82 6.46
N LYS A 103 26.65 26.23 5.90
CA LYS A 103 27.91 26.91 5.55
C LYS A 103 27.74 28.04 4.53
N ARG A 104 26.71 28.02 3.72
CA ARG A 104 26.43 29.10 2.74
C ARG A 104 25.76 30.29 3.39
N VAL A 105 25.02 30.11 4.47
CA VAL A 105 24.33 31.17 5.21
C VAL A 105 25.15 31.68 6.40
N VAL A 106 25.94 30.81 7.04
CA VAL A 106 26.90 31.15 8.11
C VAL A 106 28.32 31.20 7.52
N LYS A 107 28.77 32.38 7.17
CA LYS A 107 30.08 32.57 6.48
C LYS A 107 31.27 32.37 7.43
N PRO A 108 32.37 31.79 6.94
CA PRO A 108 33.64 31.76 7.65
C PRO A 108 34.18 33.19 7.97
N SER A 109 35.10 33.27 8.89
CA SER A 109 35.89 34.48 9.15
C SER A 109 36.79 34.83 7.95
N SER A 110 37.38 36.02 7.96
CA SER A 110 38.24 36.53 6.86
C SER A 110 39.43 35.60 6.55
N ASP A 111 39.90 34.83 7.51
CA ASP A 111 40.99 33.85 7.40
C ASP A 111 40.51 32.46 6.85
N GLY A 112 39.24 32.34 6.51
CA GLY A 112 38.66 31.10 6.00
C GLY A 112 38.35 30.05 7.08
N THR A 113 38.49 30.38 8.37
CA THR A 113 38.17 29.48 9.50
C THR A 113 36.79 29.78 10.09
N TYR A 114 36.26 28.84 10.84
CA TYR A 114 35.03 29.04 11.62
C TYR A 114 35.35 29.23 13.08
N SER A 115 34.71 30.20 13.77
CA SER A 115 34.72 30.25 15.23
C SER A 115 34.07 28.96 15.79
N VAL A 116 34.33 28.64 17.06
CA VAL A 116 33.65 27.49 17.73
C VAL A 116 32.15 27.68 17.72
N ALA A 117 31.67 28.89 17.96
CA ALA A 117 30.25 29.24 17.92
C ALA A 117 29.62 28.95 16.54
N LYS A 118 30.24 29.45 15.45
CA LYS A 118 29.78 29.19 14.09
C LYS A 118 29.81 27.71 13.73
N ALA A 119 30.84 26.98 14.20
CA ALA A 119 30.92 25.53 13.96
C ALA A 119 29.78 24.78 14.68
N ILE A 120 29.46 25.15 15.94
CA ILE A 120 28.33 24.58 16.69
C ILE A 120 27.01 24.91 15.96
N ALA A 121 26.78 26.14 15.54
CA ALA A 121 25.56 26.53 14.84
C ALA A 121 25.38 25.72 13.55
N ILE A 122 26.44 25.53 12.74
CA ILE A 122 26.40 24.80 11.48
C ILE A 122 26.13 23.28 11.75
N MET A 123 26.86 22.67 12.68
CA MET A 123 26.68 21.25 13.01
C MET A 123 25.35 21.00 13.74
N GLY A 124 24.95 21.92 14.61
CA GLY A 124 23.64 21.91 15.28
C GLY A 124 22.50 22.01 14.28
N SER A 125 22.62 22.86 13.25
CA SER A 125 21.65 22.88 12.13
C SER A 125 21.51 21.51 11.48
N GLY A 126 22.63 20.86 11.18
CA GLY A 126 22.63 19.52 10.62
C GLY A 126 21.94 18.50 11.54
N ALA A 127 22.27 18.52 12.83
CA ALA A 127 21.73 17.56 13.81
C ALA A 127 20.22 17.73 14.02
N VAL A 128 19.74 18.97 14.23
CA VAL A 128 18.32 19.25 14.46
C VAL A 128 17.48 18.84 13.26
N GLY A 129 17.86 19.22 12.04
CA GLY A 129 17.09 18.88 10.84
C GLY A 129 17.13 17.39 10.51
N ALA A 130 18.28 16.73 10.68
CA ALA A 130 18.42 15.29 10.47
C ALA A 130 17.57 14.49 11.47
N LEU A 131 17.61 14.83 12.77
CA LEU A 131 16.82 14.15 13.79
C LEU A 131 15.31 14.47 13.69
N ALA A 132 14.93 15.69 13.26
CA ALA A 132 13.52 16.00 13.00
C ALA A 132 12.95 15.12 11.88
N TYR A 133 13.74 14.79 10.87
CA TYR A 133 13.32 13.83 9.84
C TYR A 133 13.37 12.38 10.32
N THR A 134 14.34 12.03 11.20
CA THR A 134 14.42 10.70 11.82
C THR A 134 13.12 10.35 12.54
N PHE A 135 12.57 11.29 13.28
CA PHE A 135 11.39 11.12 14.13
C PHE A 135 10.10 11.65 13.48
N SER A 136 10.09 11.94 12.17
CA SER A 136 8.86 12.29 11.48
C SER A 136 8.00 11.04 11.24
N ASP A 137 6.70 11.15 11.44
CA ASP A 137 5.71 10.07 11.37
C ASP A 137 5.89 9.21 10.09
N THR A 138 5.73 9.79 8.90
CA THR A 138 5.82 9.09 7.62
C THR A 138 7.16 8.38 7.38
N PHE A 139 8.28 8.99 7.79
CA PHE A 139 9.60 8.41 7.49
C PHE A 139 9.96 7.29 8.44
N TRP A 140 9.62 7.41 9.73
CA TRP A 140 9.83 6.33 10.70
C TRP A 140 8.96 5.12 10.35
N PHE A 141 7.70 5.35 10.00
CA PHE A 141 6.80 4.29 9.55
C PHE A 141 7.42 3.44 8.43
N SER A 142 7.97 4.08 7.38
CA SER A 142 8.60 3.40 6.25
C SER A 142 9.98 2.80 6.57
N ALA A 143 10.62 3.20 7.67
CA ALA A 143 11.96 2.74 8.02
C ALA A 143 11.97 1.36 8.69
N VAL A 144 10.86 0.93 9.30
CA VAL A 144 10.79 -0.26 10.16
C VAL A 144 10.16 -1.47 9.49
N GLU A 145 9.85 -1.38 8.20
CA GLU A 145 9.26 -2.46 7.41
C GLU A 145 9.98 -2.66 6.08
N GLY A 146 9.80 -3.86 5.47
CA GLY A 146 10.46 -4.26 4.23
C GLY A 146 9.84 -3.66 2.98
N GLU A 147 10.02 -2.32 2.80
CA GLU A 147 9.43 -1.54 1.72
C GLU A 147 10.49 -0.80 0.89
N VAL A 148 10.17 -0.56 -0.39
CA VAL A 148 11.08 0.10 -1.36
C VAL A 148 11.37 1.56 -1.03
N TYR A 149 10.52 2.22 -0.24
CA TYR A 149 10.60 3.67 0.04
C TYR A 149 11.84 4.05 0.84
N ALA A 150 12.29 3.19 1.75
CA ALA A 150 13.53 3.38 2.51
C ALA A 150 14.76 3.48 1.58
N MET A 151 14.93 2.52 0.68
CA MET A 151 16.02 2.52 -0.29
C MET A 151 15.87 3.64 -1.33
N SER A 152 14.65 3.97 -1.74
CA SER A 152 14.34 5.10 -2.61
C SER A 152 14.82 6.42 -2.01
N SER A 153 14.51 6.65 -0.74
CA SER A 153 14.95 7.85 0.00
C SER A 153 16.47 7.93 0.10
N LEU A 154 17.15 6.80 0.35
CA LEU A 154 18.61 6.73 0.36
C LEU A 154 19.21 7.15 -0.99
N ILE A 155 18.71 6.62 -2.10
CA ILE A 155 19.25 6.97 -3.43
C ILE A 155 19.02 8.45 -3.71
N THR A 156 17.85 9.01 -3.37
CA THR A 156 17.57 10.44 -3.52
C THR A 156 18.56 11.30 -2.72
N ALA A 157 18.77 10.98 -1.45
CA ALA A 157 19.72 11.69 -0.58
C ALA A 157 21.17 11.57 -1.06
N LEU A 158 21.58 10.38 -1.48
CA LEU A 158 22.90 10.08 -2.01
C LEU A 158 23.19 10.84 -3.32
N VAL A 159 22.22 10.86 -4.23
CA VAL A 159 22.34 11.58 -5.51
C VAL A 159 22.45 13.09 -5.27
N PHE A 160 21.64 13.64 -4.38
CA PHE A 160 21.72 15.06 -4.04
C PHE A 160 23.06 15.41 -3.39
N TRP A 161 23.54 14.58 -2.46
CA TRP A 161 24.85 14.73 -1.85
C TRP A 161 25.99 14.58 -2.88
N ALA A 162 25.91 13.62 -3.80
CA ALA A 162 26.90 13.47 -4.86
C ALA A 162 26.98 14.71 -5.77
N MET A 163 25.84 15.36 -6.03
CA MET A 163 25.77 16.60 -6.76
C MET A 163 26.40 17.76 -5.98
N ILE A 164 26.23 17.83 -4.66
CA ILE A 164 26.96 18.76 -3.80
C ILE A 164 28.46 18.52 -3.92
N LYS A 165 28.93 17.29 -3.95
CA LYS A 165 30.34 16.93 -4.13
C LYS A 165 30.86 17.38 -5.50
N TRP A 166 30.06 17.19 -6.53
CA TRP A 166 30.40 17.75 -7.85
C TRP A 166 30.50 19.27 -7.79
N TYR A 167 29.56 19.97 -7.20
CA TYR A 167 29.53 21.42 -7.08
C TYR A 167 30.78 21.97 -6.37
N GLU A 168 31.21 21.33 -5.25
CA GLU A 168 32.42 21.68 -4.50
C GLU A 168 33.71 21.43 -5.28
N GLN A 169 33.69 20.49 -6.23
CA GLN A 169 34.90 20.04 -6.96
C GLN A 169 34.85 20.32 -8.46
N ALA A 170 33.88 21.07 -8.97
CA ALA A 170 33.62 21.21 -10.40
C ALA A 170 34.81 21.81 -11.17
N ASP A 171 35.66 22.63 -10.52
CA ASP A 171 36.85 23.25 -11.10
C ASP A 171 38.09 22.33 -11.03
N ARG A 172 37.96 21.13 -10.43
CA ARG A 172 39.08 20.17 -10.32
C ARG A 172 39.08 19.18 -11.47
N PRO A 173 40.25 18.63 -11.84
CA PRO A 173 40.33 17.52 -12.81
C PRO A 173 39.43 16.35 -12.36
N TYR A 174 38.77 15.72 -13.34
CA TYR A 174 37.89 14.55 -13.12
C TYR A 174 36.63 14.84 -12.29
N ALA A 175 36.21 16.08 -12.13
CA ALA A 175 34.97 16.40 -11.37
C ALA A 175 33.72 15.69 -11.93
N ASN A 176 33.63 15.52 -13.25
CA ASN A 176 32.51 14.87 -13.93
C ASN A 176 32.31 13.41 -13.53
N ARG A 177 33.25 12.78 -12.83
CA ARG A 177 33.04 11.45 -12.23
C ARG A 177 31.78 11.38 -11.32
N TRP A 178 31.47 12.49 -10.66
CA TRP A 178 30.27 12.58 -9.82
C TRP A 178 28.98 12.60 -10.65
N ILE A 179 28.96 13.29 -11.79
CA ILE A 179 27.82 13.28 -12.73
C ILE A 179 27.61 11.87 -13.30
N VAL A 180 28.71 11.19 -13.64
CA VAL A 180 28.67 9.79 -14.11
C VAL A 180 28.11 8.84 -13.04
N LEU A 181 28.54 9.01 -11.78
CA LEU A 181 28.01 8.25 -10.64
C LEU A 181 26.51 8.54 -10.46
N ILE A 182 26.10 9.81 -10.50
CA ILE A 182 24.69 10.21 -10.41
C ILE A 182 23.87 9.52 -11.51
N SER A 183 24.38 9.51 -12.75
CA SER A 183 23.70 8.84 -13.88
C SER A 183 23.55 7.34 -13.67
N PHE A 184 24.56 6.67 -13.11
CA PHE A 184 24.48 5.26 -12.73
C PHE A 184 23.45 5.03 -11.64
N LEU A 185 23.48 5.83 -10.57
CA LEU A 185 22.50 5.74 -9.47
C LEU A 185 21.07 5.99 -9.95
N MET A 186 20.89 6.93 -10.89
CA MET A 186 19.58 7.17 -11.52
C MET A 186 19.12 5.98 -12.36
N GLY A 187 20.03 5.30 -13.06
CA GLY A 187 19.73 4.05 -13.76
C GLY A 187 19.34 2.91 -12.82
N LEU A 188 20.06 2.78 -11.69
CA LEU A 188 19.71 1.80 -10.64
C LEU A 188 18.36 2.12 -10.00
N SER A 189 18.06 3.41 -9.77
CA SER A 189 16.84 3.84 -9.10
C SER A 189 15.56 3.46 -9.85
N ILE A 190 15.64 3.27 -11.17
CA ILE A 190 14.52 2.75 -11.97
C ILE A 190 14.11 1.35 -11.49
N GLY A 191 15.08 0.53 -11.07
CA GLY A 191 14.83 -0.80 -10.49
C GLY A 191 14.56 -0.80 -8.97
N ILE A 192 14.29 0.38 -8.38
CA ILE A 192 13.85 0.55 -6.99
C ILE A 192 12.50 1.24 -6.98
N HIS A 193 12.48 2.53 -7.34
CA HIS A 193 11.26 3.34 -7.42
C HIS A 193 11.47 4.59 -8.27
N LEU A 194 10.49 4.96 -9.10
CA LEU A 194 10.60 6.08 -10.05
C LEU A 194 10.62 7.48 -9.41
N LEU A 195 10.19 7.63 -8.16
CA LEU A 195 10.16 8.91 -7.43
C LEU A 195 11.55 9.57 -7.35
N ASN A 196 12.63 8.79 -7.37
CA ASN A 196 14.00 9.30 -7.32
C ASN A 196 14.34 10.22 -8.50
N LEU A 197 13.71 9.99 -9.64
CA LEU A 197 13.94 10.79 -10.85
C LEU A 197 13.44 12.23 -10.69
N LEU A 198 12.55 12.51 -9.74
CA LEU A 198 12.04 13.85 -9.47
C LEU A 198 13.08 14.80 -8.84
N ALA A 199 14.24 14.29 -8.43
CA ALA A 199 15.38 15.11 -8.03
C ALA A 199 16.08 15.81 -9.23
N ILE A 200 15.89 15.34 -10.47
CA ILE A 200 16.57 15.84 -11.67
C ILE A 200 16.47 17.36 -11.83
N PRO A 201 15.32 18.02 -11.66
CA PRO A 201 15.25 19.48 -11.78
C PRO A 201 16.22 20.21 -10.84
N ALA A 202 16.30 19.80 -9.57
CA ALA A 202 17.23 20.42 -8.63
C ALA A 202 18.71 20.21 -9.03
N LEU A 203 19.05 19.02 -9.55
CA LEU A 203 20.40 18.70 -10.03
C LEU A 203 20.79 19.55 -11.25
N VAL A 204 19.87 19.73 -12.20
CA VAL A 204 20.11 20.56 -13.40
C VAL A 204 20.31 22.03 -13.03
N PHE A 205 19.52 22.56 -12.08
CA PHE A 205 19.71 23.92 -11.57
C PHE A 205 21.05 24.06 -10.86
N MET A 206 21.47 23.08 -10.03
CA MET A 206 22.76 23.12 -9.35
C MET A 206 23.91 23.12 -10.36
N TYR A 207 23.82 22.30 -11.42
CA TYR A 207 24.79 22.32 -12.53
C TYR A 207 24.88 23.69 -13.19
N TYR A 208 23.73 24.29 -13.51
CA TYR A 208 23.69 25.60 -14.17
C TYR A 208 24.23 26.72 -13.29
N TYR A 209 23.92 26.72 -11.98
CA TYR A 209 24.45 27.69 -11.03
C TYR A 209 25.99 27.68 -10.95
N LYS A 210 26.58 26.48 -11.04
CA LYS A 210 28.04 26.36 -11.04
C LYS A 210 28.66 26.88 -12.32
N GLN A 211 28.02 26.63 -13.47
CA GLN A 211 28.54 27.09 -14.77
C GLN A 211 28.50 28.63 -14.93
N ARG A 212 27.63 29.30 -14.19
CA ARG A 212 27.45 30.75 -14.20
C ARG A 212 27.65 31.40 -12.82
N GLU A 213 28.68 30.99 -12.13
CA GLU A 213 28.98 31.54 -10.79
C GLU A 213 29.19 33.07 -10.88
N GLY A 214 28.41 33.85 -10.08
CA GLY A 214 28.45 35.33 -10.11
C GLY A 214 27.47 36.01 -11.07
N GLY A 215 26.76 35.29 -11.95
CA GLY A 215 25.75 35.85 -12.86
C GLY A 215 24.43 36.20 -12.20
N HIS A 216 23.76 37.24 -12.74
CA HIS A 216 22.36 37.51 -12.45
C HIS A 216 21.49 36.64 -13.37
N TYR A 217 20.41 36.05 -12.80
CA TYR A 217 19.48 35.22 -13.55
C TYR A 217 18.17 35.95 -13.74
N THR A 218 17.70 35.98 -14.98
CA THR A 218 16.37 36.51 -15.32
C THR A 218 15.32 35.42 -15.16
N LEU A 219 14.08 35.80 -14.98
CA LEU A 219 12.94 34.83 -14.91
C LEU A 219 12.87 33.94 -16.16
N LYS A 220 13.25 34.49 -17.34
CA LYS A 220 13.32 33.70 -18.59
C LYS A 220 14.38 32.60 -18.53
N GLU A 221 15.50 32.83 -17.85
CA GLU A 221 16.56 31.81 -17.68
C GLU A 221 16.11 30.75 -16.69
N TYR A 222 15.47 31.08 -15.58
CA TYR A 222 14.84 30.10 -14.67
C TYR A 222 13.87 29.22 -15.43
N PHE A 223 12.99 29.80 -16.23
CA PHE A 223 12.02 29.03 -17.02
C PHE A 223 12.70 28.11 -18.05
N LYS A 224 13.75 28.59 -18.75
CA LYS A 224 14.52 27.76 -19.69
C LYS A 224 15.18 26.57 -18.99
N ILE A 225 15.80 26.79 -17.84
CA ILE A 225 16.50 25.73 -17.08
C ILE A 225 15.46 24.70 -16.59
N PHE A 226 14.32 25.18 -16.09
CA PHE A 226 13.22 24.32 -15.68
C PHE A 226 12.70 23.48 -16.86
N LEU A 227 12.48 24.08 -18.02
CA LEU A 227 12.06 23.36 -19.22
C LEU A 227 13.09 22.32 -19.65
N VAL A 228 14.40 22.63 -19.62
CA VAL A 228 15.47 21.65 -19.91
C VAL A 228 15.43 20.49 -18.92
N SER A 229 15.21 20.75 -17.64
CA SER A 229 15.13 19.71 -16.62
C SER A 229 13.91 18.81 -16.81
N VAL A 230 12.76 19.39 -17.19
CA VAL A 230 11.54 18.63 -17.52
C VAL A 230 11.75 17.80 -18.78
N VAL A 231 12.44 18.32 -19.80
CA VAL A 231 12.77 17.54 -21.01
C VAL A 231 13.69 16.36 -20.67
N ILE A 232 14.72 16.55 -19.84
CA ILE A 232 15.60 15.44 -19.41
C ILE A 232 14.79 14.37 -18.66
N LEU A 233 13.92 14.78 -17.73
CA LEU A 233 13.05 13.87 -16.99
C LEU A 233 12.09 13.12 -17.94
N ALA A 234 11.47 13.83 -18.89
CA ALA A 234 10.57 13.25 -19.89
C ALA A 234 11.29 12.25 -20.81
N VAL A 235 12.53 12.54 -21.23
CA VAL A 235 13.35 11.62 -22.04
C VAL A 235 13.62 10.31 -21.28
N ILE A 236 13.85 10.38 -19.98
CA ILE A 236 14.06 9.18 -19.17
C ILE A 236 12.73 8.43 -18.99
N LEU A 237 11.67 9.09 -18.50
CA LEU A 237 10.39 8.47 -18.17
C LEU A 237 9.63 7.96 -19.39
N PHE A 238 9.55 8.75 -20.45
CA PHE A 238 8.76 8.45 -21.64
C PHE A 238 9.60 8.03 -22.85
N GLY A 239 10.92 8.10 -22.75
CA GLY A 239 11.85 7.67 -23.79
C GLY A 239 12.59 6.40 -23.40
N ILE A 240 13.54 6.47 -22.47
CA ILE A 240 14.44 5.35 -22.14
C ILE A 240 13.65 4.16 -21.55
N ILE A 241 12.86 4.40 -20.50
CA ILE A 241 12.19 3.35 -19.76
C ILE A 241 11.24 2.52 -20.65
N PRO A 242 10.28 3.09 -21.42
CA PRO A 242 9.38 2.28 -22.22
C PRO A 242 9.96 1.82 -23.56
N TYR A 243 10.79 2.65 -24.24
CA TYR A 243 11.21 2.31 -25.61
C TYR A 243 12.42 1.40 -25.66
N LEU A 244 13.30 1.39 -24.67
CA LEU A 244 14.46 0.50 -24.68
C LEU A 244 14.03 -0.98 -24.64
N PRO A 245 13.14 -1.41 -23.72
CA PRO A 245 12.58 -2.78 -23.75
C PRO A 245 11.74 -3.05 -24.99
N LYS A 246 10.99 -2.05 -25.50
CA LYS A 246 10.17 -2.18 -26.69
C LYS A 246 11.02 -2.45 -27.95
N PHE A 247 12.17 -1.77 -28.11
CA PHE A 247 13.10 -2.07 -29.20
C PHE A 247 13.70 -3.48 -29.05
N ALA A 248 14.10 -3.87 -27.84
CA ALA A 248 14.54 -5.23 -27.57
C ALA A 248 13.50 -6.27 -27.98
N ALA A 249 12.20 -6.02 -27.67
CA ALA A 249 11.10 -6.91 -28.03
C ALA A 249 10.92 -7.07 -29.54
N TYR A 250 11.01 -5.99 -30.34
CA TYR A 250 10.91 -6.10 -31.79
C TYR A 250 12.13 -6.80 -32.42
N VAL A 251 13.33 -6.64 -31.86
CA VAL A 251 14.50 -7.41 -32.30
C VAL A 251 14.32 -8.88 -31.96
N ASP A 252 13.78 -9.18 -30.77
CA ASP A 252 13.49 -10.57 -30.38
C ASP A 252 12.42 -11.20 -31.27
N LEU A 253 11.37 -10.46 -31.63
CA LEU A 253 10.34 -10.90 -32.58
C LEU A 253 10.97 -11.36 -33.93
N PHE A 254 11.94 -10.61 -34.45
CA PHE A 254 12.65 -10.98 -35.66
C PHE A 254 13.50 -12.25 -35.50
N PHE A 255 14.22 -12.34 -34.37
CA PHE A 255 15.07 -13.49 -34.07
C PHE A 255 14.24 -14.76 -33.87
N VAL A 256 13.13 -14.69 -33.15
CA VAL A 256 12.26 -15.83 -32.88
C VAL A 256 11.46 -16.22 -34.10
N ASN A 257 10.69 -15.30 -34.69
CA ASN A 257 9.73 -15.63 -35.72
C ASN A 257 10.35 -15.83 -37.11
N THR A 258 11.49 -15.18 -37.43
CA THR A 258 12.14 -15.22 -38.74
C THR A 258 13.35 -16.14 -38.74
N LEU A 259 14.21 -16.07 -37.70
CA LEU A 259 15.41 -16.88 -37.62
C LEU A 259 15.21 -18.22 -36.91
N GLY A 260 14.07 -18.44 -36.24
CA GLY A 260 13.78 -19.67 -35.49
C GLY A 260 14.60 -19.84 -34.22
N LEU A 261 15.12 -18.75 -33.63
CA LEU A 261 15.93 -18.78 -32.40
C LEU A 261 15.03 -18.76 -31.15
N PRO A 262 15.53 -19.20 -30.00
CA PRO A 262 14.76 -19.18 -28.75
C PRO A 262 14.33 -17.76 -28.34
N PHE A 263 13.25 -17.65 -27.56
CA PHE A 263 12.84 -16.40 -26.93
C PHE A 263 14.00 -15.76 -26.14
N ASN A 264 14.03 -14.44 -26.06
CA ASN A 264 15.04 -13.60 -25.45
C ASN A 264 16.40 -13.54 -26.19
N SER A 265 16.63 -14.33 -27.26
CA SER A 265 17.89 -14.30 -28.01
C SER A 265 18.11 -12.95 -28.72
N GLY A 266 17.07 -12.38 -29.32
CA GLY A 266 17.12 -11.06 -29.94
C GLY A 266 17.26 -9.91 -28.93
N ALA A 267 16.62 -10.01 -27.75
CA ALA A 267 16.78 -9.03 -26.69
C ALA A 267 18.21 -9.01 -26.15
N ALA A 268 18.81 -10.18 -25.91
CA ALA A 268 20.21 -10.30 -25.50
C ALA A 268 21.15 -9.70 -26.57
N PHE A 269 20.93 -10.02 -27.84
CA PHE A 269 21.69 -9.42 -28.95
C PHE A 269 21.55 -7.90 -28.98
N PHE A 270 20.33 -7.37 -28.83
CA PHE A 270 20.08 -5.93 -28.80
C PHE A 270 20.84 -5.22 -27.70
N MET A 271 20.80 -5.76 -26.46
CA MET A 271 21.51 -5.18 -25.33
C MET A 271 23.02 -5.19 -25.52
N LEU A 272 23.59 -6.28 -26.01
CA LEU A 272 25.03 -6.37 -26.32
C LEU A 272 25.42 -5.40 -27.44
N ALA A 273 24.63 -5.30 -28.50
CA ALA A 273 24.84 -4.39 -29.60
C ALA A 273 24.77 -2.92 -29.15
N LEU A 274 23.77 -2.56 -28.33
CA LEU A 274 23.63 -1.23 -27.74
C LEU A 274 24.85 -0.84 -26.91
N LEU A 275 25.29 -1.71 -26.00
CA LEU A 275 26.50 -1.47 -25.21
C LEU A 275 27.75 -1.37 -26.10
N GLY A 276 27.86 -2.21 -27.13
CA GLY A 276 28.94 -2.14 -28.12
C GLY A 276 28.98 -0.79 -28.84
N VAL A 277 27.83 -0.28 -29.30
CA VAL A 277 27.70 1.05 -29.93
C VAL A 277 28.06 2.15 -28.93
N CYS A 278 27.59 2.05 -27.68
CA CYS A 278 27.97 2.99 -26.63
C CYS A 278 29.49 3.03 -26.40
N PHE A 279 30.12 1.87 -26.22
CA PHE A 279 31.59 1.80 -26.03
C PHE A 279 32.38 2.29 -27.26
N TRP A 280 31.93 1.95 -28.47
CA TRP A 280 32.53 2.49 -29.69
C TRP A 280 32.40 4.02 -29.76
N GLY A 281 31.23 4.57 -29.46
CA GLY A 281 31.01 6.01 -29.43
C GLY A 281 31.84 6.71 -28.35
N LEU A 282 31.98 6.12 -27.16
CA LEU A 282 32.84 6.62 -26.08
C LEU A 282 34.31 6.68 -26.53
N PHE A 283 34.80 5.60 -27.13
CA PHE A 283 36.15 5.57 -27.65
C PHE A 283 36.36 6.61 -28.72
N ARG A 284 35.43 6.77 -29.66
CA ARG A 284 35.52 7.74 -30.76
C ARG A 284 35.44 9.19 -30.26
N THR A 285 34.55 9.50 -29.33
CA THR A 285 34.43 10.85 -28.75
C THR A 285 35.63 11.21 -27.87
N MET A 286 36.19 10.25 -27.14
CA MET A 286 37.41 10.42 -26.36
C MET A 286 38.61 10.71 -27.29
N LYS A 287 38.81 9.92 -28.35
CA LYS A 287 39.86 10.13 -29.33
C LYS A 287 39.72 11.48 -30.06
N ALA A 288 38.47 11.92 -30.29
CA ALA A 288 38.17 13.21 -30.92
C ALA A 288 38.22 14.40 -29.93
N GLN A 289 38.58 14.17 -28.65
CA GLN A 289 38.62 15.18 -27.57
C GLN A 289 37.30 15.96 -27.38
N LYS A 290 36.16 15.35 -27.71
CA LYS A 290 34.83 15.96 -27.56
C LYS A 290 34.29 15.68 -26.14
N VAL A 291 34.83 16.41 -25.15
CA VAL A 291 34.55 16.18 -23.72
C VAL A 291 33.04 16.16 -23.40
N PHE A 292 32.28 17.16 -23.86
CA PHE A 292 30.83 17.24 -23.60
C PHE A 292 30.11 16.05 -24.17
N ALA A 293 30.31 15.73 -25.46
CA ALA A 293 29.65 14.58 -26.09
C ALA A 293 30.04 13.24 -25.42
N ASN A 294 31.31 13.09 -25.01
CA ASN A 294 31.79 11.93 -24.29
C ASN A 294 31.10 11.80 -22.91
N THR A 295 30.99 12.90 -22.16
CA THR A 295 30.31 12.91 -20.85
C THR A 295 28.82 12.54 -21.00
N VAL A 296 28.11 13.13 -21.97
CA VAL A 296 26.71 12.82 -22.22
C VAL A 296 26.51 11.34 -22.58
N LEU A 297 27.36 10.84 -23.48
CA LEU A 297 27.27 9.40 -23.88
C LEU A 297 27.64 8.48 -22.71
N LEU A 298 28.59 8.86 -21.86
CA LEU A 298 28.95 8.10 -20.67
C LEU A 298 27.82 8.08 -19.66
N CYS A 299 27.14 9.21 -19.43
CA CYS A 299 25.95 9.29 -18.59
C CYS A 299 24.82 8.37 -19.12
N PHE A 300 24.53 8.44 -20.41
CA PHE A 300 23.55 7.55 -21.05
C PHE A 300 23.94 6.07 -20.87
N THR A 301 25.20 5.73 -21.13
CA THR A 301 25.71 4.35 -20.95
C THR A 301 25.52 3.86 -19.51
N MET A 302 25.78 4.72 -18.52
CA MET A 302 25.62 4.38 -17.10
C MET A 302 24.16 4.20 -16.68
N ILE A 303 23.25 5.02 -17.23
CA ILE A 303 21.80 4.83 -17.05
C ILE A 303 21.39 3.47 -17.62
N VAL A 304 21.82 3.12 -18.84
CA VAL A 304 21.50 1.85 -19.48
C VAL A 304 22.05 0.67 -18.67
N ILE A 305 23.29 0.76 -18.15
CA ILE A 305 23.88 -0.29 -17.30
C ILE A 305 23.07 -0.45 -16.00
N GLY A 306 22.72 0.64 -15.32
CA GLY A 306 21.89 0.57 -14.12
C GLY A 306 20.50 -0.05 -14.40
N PHE A 307 19.84 0.39 -15.47
CA PHE A 307 18.54 -0.11 -15.90
C PHE A 307 18.57 -1.58 -16.36
N SER A 308 19.71 -2.04 -16.90
CA SER A 308 19.84 -3.43 -17.38
C SER A 308 19.66 -4.49 -16.28
N LEU A 309 19.66 -4.11 -14.99
CA LEU A 309 19.32 -5.04 -13.89
C LEU A 309 17.89 -5.58 -13.99
N PHE A 310 17.00 -4.94 -14.74
CA PHE A 310 15.70 -5.54 -15.07
C PHE A 310 15.78 -6.87 -15.85
N THR A 311 16.92 -7.21 -16.42
CA THR A 311 17.11 -8.55 -17.02
C THR A 311 17.01 -9.68 -15.99
N ILE A 312 17.24 -9.39 -14.69
CA ILE A 312 17.05 -10.33 -13.59
C ILE A 312 15.59 -10.77 -13.52
N VAL A 313 14.65 -9.84 -13.74
CA VAL A 313 13.21 -10.14 -13.77
C VAL A 313 12.88 -11.18 -14.83
N ILE A 314 13.39 -11.03 -16.07
CA ILE A 314 13.21 -12.01 -17.15
C ILE A 314 13.80 -13.38 -16.76
N ILE A 315 15.02 -13.38 -16.22
CA ILE A 315 15.74 -14.61 -15.85
C ILE A 315 14.96 -15.36 -14.76
N ARG A 316 14.50 -14.65 -13.73
CA ARG A 316 13.77 -15.25 -12.62
C ARG A 316 12.37 -15.70 -13.01
N SER A 317 11.67 -14.91 -13.82
CA SER A 317 10.38 -15.29 -14.39
C SER A 317 10.47 -16.56 -15.24
N SER A 318 11.51 -16.67 -16.08
CA SER A 318 11.77 -17.88 -16.88
C SER A 318 12.03 -19.14 -16.03
N ALA A 319 12.47 -18.98 -14.78
CA ALA A 319 12.64 -20.07 -13.82
C ALA A 319 11.31 -20.55 -13.19
N LYS A 320 10.19 -19.89 -13.48
CA LYS A 320 8.83 -20.20 -12.94
C LYS A 320 8.81 -20.27 -11.42
N THR A 321 9.27 -19.21 -10.78
CA THR A 321 9.25 -19.09 -9.32
C THR A 321 7.81 -19.11 -8.78
N PRO A 322 7.58 -19.50 -7.51
CA PRO A 322 6.25 -19.49 -6.90
C PRO A 322 5.56 -18.12 -6.95
N THR A 323 6.25 -17.05 -6.62
CA THR A 323 5.80 -15.70 -6.91
C THR A 323 6.36 -15.24 -8.25
N ASN A 324 5.51 -15.06 -9.25
CA ASN A 324 5.93 -14.71 -10.62
C ASN A 324 4.87 -13.84 -11.30
N GLU A 325 4.68 -12.64 -10.73
CA GLU A 325 3.61 -11.76 -11.18
C GLU A 325 3.80 -11.27 -12.60
N TYR A 326 2.73 -11.35 -13.41
CA TYR A 326 2.71 -11.00 -14.85
C TYR A 326 3.64 -11.82 -15.72
N GLN A 327 4.34 -12.78 -15.18
CA GLN A 327 5.25 -13.67 -15.90
C GLN A 327 6.07 -12.94 -16.99
N PRO A 328 6.89 -11.95 -16.64
CA PRO A 328 7.69 -11.18 -17.60
C PRO A 328 8.91 -11.97 -18.10
N ASP A 329 8.69 -13.18 -18.61
CA ASP A 329 9.71 -14.13 -19.08
C ASP A 329 10.22 -13.83 -20.51
N ASN A 330 9.60 -12.85 -21.17
CA ASN A 330 9.99 -12.40 -22.50
C ASN A 330 9.87 -10.86 -22.62
N PRO A 331 10.51 -10.24 -23.65
CA PRO A 331 10.56 -8.78 -23.74
C PRO A 331 9.19 -8.09 -23.93
N PHE A 332 8.19 -8.74 -24.58
CA PHE A 332 6.85 -8.13 -24.74
C PHE A 332 6.09 -8.12 -23.43
N THR A 333 6.14 -9.20 -22.66
CA THR A 333 5.53 -9.21 -21.31
C THR A 333 6.26 -8.27 -20.35
N LEU A 334 7.61 -8.15 -20.47
CA LEU A 334 8.36 -7.14 -19.70
C LEU A 334 7.92 -5.70 -20.04
N VAL A 335 7.63 -5.37 -21.31
CA VAL A 335 7.13 -4.04 -21.69
C VAL A 335 5.79 -3.76 -20.99
N ARG A 336 4.87 -4.70 -20.97
CA ARG A 336 3.57 -4.58 -20.29
C ARG A 336 3.75 -4.45 -18.76
N TYR A 337 4.63 -5.24 -18.18
CA TYR A 337 5.00 -5.22 -16.78
C TYR A 337 5.55 -3.84 -16.35
N LEU A 338 6.53 -3.31 -17.09
CA LEU A 338 7.09 -1.98 -16.83
C LEU A 338 6.09 -0.86 -17.09
N GLY A 339 5.21 -1.05 -18.06
CA GLY A 339 4.15 -0.09 -18.41
C GLY A 339 3.02 -0.03 -17.40
N ARG A 340 2.95 -0.95 -16.43
CA ARG A 340 1.88 -1.03 -15.42
C ARG A 340 0.49 -1.04 -16.08
N GLU A 341 0.33 -1.72 -17.21
CA GLU A 341 -0.90 -1.68 -18.03
C GLU A 341 -2.14 -2.07 -17.25
N GLN A 342 -2.02 -2.93 -16.25
CA GLN A 342 -3.10 -3.37 -15.36
C GLN A 342 -3.76 -2.25 -14.54
N TYR A 343 -3.00 -1.20 -14.20
CA TYR A 343 -3.48 -0.12 -13.35
C TYR A 343 -4.15 1.00 -14.16
N GLY A 344 -4.20 0.87 -15.48
CA GLY A 344 -4.75 1.90 -16.37
C GLY A 344 -3.89 3.18 -16.41
N SER A 345 -4.47 4.26 -16.91
CA SER A 345 -3.80 5.55 -17.02
C SER A 345 -4.71 6.69 -16.56
N ASN A 346 -4.15 7.62 -15.80
CA ASN A 346 -4.85 8.80 -15.32
C ASN A 346 -4.64 9.98 -16.29
N PRO A 347 -5.68 10.76 -16.63
CA PRO A 347 -5.52 11.95 -17.46
C PRO A 347 -4.81 13.05 -16.66
N LEU A 348 -3.76 13.69 -17.22
CA LEU A 348 -2.98 14.71 -16.51
C LEU A 348 -3.25 16.14 -17.00
N VAL A 349 -3.12 16.36 -18.31
CA VAL A 349 -3.19 17.70 -18.90
C VAL A 349 -4.52 17.93 -19.62
N TYR A 350 -4.96 16.96 -20.40
CA TYR A 350 -6.20 16.98 -21.16
C TYR A 350 -6.78 15.58 -21.22
N GLY A 351 -8.07 15.43 -20.92
CA GLY A 351 -8.71 14.11 -20.91
C GLY A 351 -10.14 14.14 -20.40
N GLN A 352 -10.67 12.96 -20.10
CA GLN A 352 -12.05 12.72 -19.70
C GLN A 352 -12.36 13.27 -18.31
N TYR A 353 -13.65 13.54 -18.07
CA TYR A 353 -14.25 13.57 -16.73
C TYR A 353 -14.91 12.21 -16.42
N PHE A 354 -15.42 12.02 -15.21
CA PHE A 354 -15.89 10.75 -14.68
C PHE A 354 -17.02 10.06 -15.47
N ASP A 355 -17.75 10.77 -16.32
CA ASP A 355 -18.85 10.22 -17.15
C ASP A 355 -18.73 10.65 -18.63
N SER A 356 -17.51 10.79 -19.13
CA SER A 356 -17.26 11.12 -20.54
C SER A 356 -17.69 9.98 -21.46
N PRO A 357 -18.50 10.24 -22.48
CA PRO A 357 -18.85 9.25 -23.49
C PRO A 357 -17.62 8.69 -24.20
N TYR A 358 -17.65 7.40 -24.50
CA TYR A 358 -16.51 6.71 -25.12
C TYR A 358 -16.93 5.63 -26.11
N ASP A 359 -16.02 5.32 -27.02
CA ASP A 359 -16.04 4.14 -27.89
C ASP A 359 -14.92 3.18 -27.49
N ILE A 360 -15.09 1.91 -27.81
CA ILE A 360 -14.07 0.88 -27.57
C ILE A 360 -13.42 0.51 -28.92
N LYS A 361 -12.12 0.78 -29.02
CA LYS A 361 -11.30 0.38 -30.16
C LYS A 361 -10.55 -0.89 -29.87
N GLN A 362 -10.74 -1.94 -30.67
CA GLN A 362 -10.01 -3.18 -30.56
C GLN A 362 -8.50 -2.95 -30.75
N THR A 363 -7.71 -3.46 -29.82
CA THR A 363 -6.25 -3.44 -29.87
C THR A 363 -5.68 -4.82 -30.19
N THR A 364 -4.40 -4.89 -30.52
CA THR A 364 -3.68 -6.14 -30.72
C THR A 364 -2.30 -6.05 -30.09
N TYR A 365 -1.79 -7.18 -29.59
CA TYR A 365 -0.45 -7.26 -29.03
C TYR A 365 0.25 -8.57 -29.44
N TRP A 366 1.57 -8.65 -29.20
CA TRP A 366 2.34 -9.86 -29.43
C TRP A 366 2.39 -10.71 -28.18
N ALA A 367 1.92 -11.97 -28.27
CA ALA A 367 1.93 -12.94 -27.18
C ALA A 367 2.79 -14.16 -27.56
N PRO A 368 3.54 -14.74 -26.62
CA PRO A 368 4.23 -16.01 -26.86
C PRO A 368 3.20 -17.14 -26.95
N MET A 369 3.36 -18.02 -27.94
CA MET A 369 2.56 -19.23 -28.05
C MET A 369 3.36 -20.34 -28.72
N GLY A 370 3.63 -21.40 -27.96
CA GLY A 370 4.58 -22.44 -28.37
C GLY A 370 5.99 -21.86 -28.47
N ASP A 371 6.59 -21.97 -29.66
CA ASP A 371 7.95 -21.52 -30.00
C ASP A 371 7.99 -20.18 -30.76
N LYS A 372 6.87 -19.46 -30.87
CA LYS A 372 6.74 -18.22 -31.66
C LYS A 372 5.90 -17.16 -30.97
N TYR A 373 6.09 -15.91 -31.38
CA TYR A 373 5.15 -14.82 -31.07
C TYR A 373 3.99 -14.82 -32.07
N ILE A 374 2.77 -14.75 -31.56
CA ILE A 374 1.56 -14.57 -32.34
C ILE A 374 0.95 -13.19 -32.07
N LYS A 375 0.20 -12.69 -33.02
CA LYS A 375 -0.59 -11.47 -32.82
C LYS A 375 -1.93 -11.84 -32.22
N ALA A 376 -2.12 -11.50 -30.94
CA ALA A 376 -3.34 -11.73 -30.18
C ALA A 376 -4.24 -10.47 -30.18
N GLU A 377 -5.54 -10.66 -29.98
CA GLU A 377 -6.45 -9.57 -29.66
C GLU A 377 -6.16 -9.08 -28.25
N GLY A 378 -6.03 -7.75 -28.08
CA GLY A 378 -5.85 -7.11 -26.79
C GLY A 378 -7.19 -6.66 -26.19
N PRO A 379 -7.19 -6.14 -24.97
CA PRO A 379 -8.35 -5.48 -24.42
C PRO A 379 -8.70 -4.27 -25.28
N GLY A 380 -9.98 -3.91 -25.32
CA GLY A 380 -10.41 -2.72 -26.03
C GLY A 380 -9.80 -1.44 -25.41
N GLU A 381 -9.25 -0.58 -26.24
CA GLU A 381 -8.81 0.75 -25.81
C GLU A 381 -10.01 1.70 -25.76
N ILE A 382 -10.26 2.30 -24.58
CA ILE A 382 -11.32 3.30 -24.43
C ILE A 382 -10.88 4.59 -25.09
N ILE A 383 -11.66 5.04 -26.08
CA ILE A 383 -11.47 6.31 -26.77
C ILE A 383 -12.63 7.24 -26.40
N TYR A 384 -12.37 8.19 -25.54
CA TYR A 384 -13.38 9.19 -25.17
C TYR A 384 -13.74 10.06 -26.37
N THR A 385 -15.01 10.12 -26.71
CA THR A 385 -15.54 10.81 -27.90
C THR A 385 -15.87 12.26 -27.59
N ASP A 386 -16.42 12.54 -26.41
CA ASP A 386 -16.83 13.88 -25.99
C ASP A 386 -16.52 14.11 -24.48
N GLY A 387 -16.82 15.31 -23.98
CA GLY A 387 -16.70 15.68 -22.58
C GLY A 387 -15.27 15.92 -22.06
N LYS A 388 -14.25 15.86 -22.92
CA LYS A 388 -12.86 16.11 -22.51
C LYS A 388 -12.66 17.53 -21.96
N MET A 389 -11.75 17.68 -21.02
CA MET A 389 -11.44 18.96 -20.41
C MET A 389 -9.95 19.15 -20.16
N LEU A 390 -9.53 20.40 -19.96
CA LEU A 390 -8.18 20.75 -19.56
C LEU A 390 -8.00 20.48 -18.06
N PHE A 391 -6.86 19.86 -17.68
CA PHE A 391 -6.47 19.56 -16.30
C PHE A 391 -7.56 18.78 -15.53
N PRO A 392 -8.01 17.61 -16.03
CA PRO A 392 -9.11 16.86 -15.43
C PRO A 392 -8.69 16.27 -14.08
N ARG A 393 -9.44 16.59 -13.02
CA ARG A 393 -9.22 16.08 -11.66
C ARG A 393 -10.36 15.15 -11.22
N MET A 394 -11.60 15.45 -11.62
CA MET A 394 -12.78 14.61 -11.40
C MET A 394 -12.96 13.65 -12.59
N TRP A 395 -12.09 12.62 -12.69
CA TRP A 395 -11.98 11.80 -13.90
C TRP A 395 -12.43 10.35 -13.74
N SER A 396 -12.46 9.80 -12.51
CA SER A 396 -12.71 8.37 -12.26
C SER A 396 -14.20 8.08 -12.18
N GLY A 397 -14.73 7.32 -13.14
CA GLY A 397 -16.13 6.87 -13.19
C GLY A 397 -16.31 5.38 -12.86
N ASN A 398 -15.25 4.66 -12.44
CA ASN A 398 -15.31 3.22 -12.22
C ASN A 398 -16.03 2.82 -10.92
N ASP A 399 -16.16 3.74 -9.98
CA ASP A 399 -16.80 3.51 -8.69
C ASP A 399 -17.95 4.52 -8.51
N PRO A 400 -19.19 4.07 -8.26
CA PRO A 400 -20.32 4.96 -7.99
C PRO A 400 -20.09 5.94 -6.83
N ARG A 401 -19.27 5.56 -5.83
CA ARG A 401 -18.89 6.43 -4.71
C ARG A 401 -18.04 7.62 -5.18
N HIS A 402 -17.16 7.42 -6.17
CA HIS A 402 -16.39 8.52 -6.78
C HIS A 402 -17.32 9.52 -7.46
N ILE A 403 -18.32 9.03 -8.21
CA ILE A 403 -19.30 9.88 -8.90
C ILE A 403 -20.09 10.71 -7.88
N ALA A 404 -20.62 10.08 -6.84
CA ALA A 404 -21.36 10.77 -5.78
C ALA A 404 -20.50 11.83 -5.08
N PHE A 405 -19.23 11.51 -4.81
CA PHE A 405 -18.28 12.44 -4.20
C PHE A 405 -18.01 13.66 -5.10
N TYR A 406 -17.79 13.45 -6.39
CA TYR A 406 -17.60 14.55 -7.34
C TYR A 406 -18.86 15.42 -7.47
N GLN A 407 -20.04 14.81 -7.44
CA GLN A 407 -21.30 15.54 -7.48
C GLN A 407 -21.48 16.45 -6.26
N SER A 408 -20.98 16.10 -5.09
CA SER A 408 -21.02 16.97 -3.89
C SER A 408 -20.25 18.28 -4.12
N TYR A 409 -19.13 18.24 -4.85
CA TYR A 409 -18.39 19.44 -5.25
C TYR A 409 -19.05 20.24 -6.38
N MET A 410 -19.87 19.57 -7.18
CA MET A 410 -20.53 20.22 -8.32
C MET A 410 -21.86 20.90 -7.94
N GLY A 411 -22.53 20.39 -6.90
CA GLY A 411 -23.90 20.81 -6.57
C GLY A 411 -24.83 20.73 -7.78
N ASN A 412 -25.58 21.77 -8.05
CA ASN A 412 -26.46 21.84 -9.24
C ASN A 412 -25.74 22.32 -10.53
N GLY A 413 -24.43 22.63 -10.44
CA GLY A 413 -23.66 23.17 -11.57
C GLY A 413 -23.22 22.11 -12.58
N GLY A 414 -22.41 22.52 -13.56
CA GLY A 414 -21.85 21.66 -14.60
C GLY A 414 -22.46 21.87 -15.98
N GLU A 415 -21.79 21.31 -17.01
CA GLU A 415 -22.17 21.40 -18.42
C GLU A 415 -22.81 20.08 -18.88
N VAL A 416 -23.91 20.15 -19.65
CA VAL A 416 -24.53 18.95 -20.23
C VAL A 416 -23.68 18.46 -21.41
N VAL A 417 -23.35 17.19 -21.41
CA VAL A 417 -22.62 16.53 -22.51
C VAL A 417 -23.55 15.50 -23.17
N PRO A 418 -23.74 15.57 -24.50
CA PRO A 418 -24.57 14.60 -25.21
C PRO A 418 -24.04 13.17 -25.01
N GLY A 419 -24.92 12.25 -24.65
CA GLY A 419 -24.57 10.84 -24.43
C GLY A 419 -23.98 10.49 -23.06
N ALA A 420 -23.86 11.47 -22.16
CA ALA A 420 -23.50 11.25 -20.77
C ALA A 420 -24.74 11.30 -19.87
N GLU A 421 -24.74 10.56 -18.79
CA GLU A 421 -25.80 10.58 -17.76
C GLU A 421 -25.63 11.78 -16.81
N HIS A 422 -24.38 12.10 -16.47
CA HIS A 422 -24.04 13.15 -15.53
C HIS A 422 -23.40 14.36 -16.22
N LYS A 423 -23.62 15.55 -15.63
CA LYS A 423 -23.01 16.78 -16.11
C LYS A 423 -21.48 16.76 -15.98
N LYS A 424 -20.80 17.38 -16.92
CA LYS A 424 -19.35 17.62 -16.87
C LYS A 424 -19.08 18.78 -15.89
N PRO A 425 -18.10 18.63 -14.96
CA PRO A 425 -17.71 19.72 -14.08
C PRO A 425 -17.16 20.90 -14.86
N THR A 426 -17.46 22.12 -14.40
CA THR A 426 -16.79 23.33 -14.89
C THR A 426 -15.31 23.32 -14.49
N PHE A 427 -14.49 24.11 -15.18
CA PHE A 427 -13.08 24.24 -14.85
C PHE A 427 -12.85 24.68 -13.39
N PHE A 428 -13.66 25.60 -12.88
CA PHE A 428 -13.55 26.08 -11.49
C PHE A 428 -13.96 25.02 -10.47
N GLN A 429 -15.02 24.27 -10.69
CA GLN A 429 -15.40 23.14 -9.82
C GLN A 429 -14.30 22.08 -9.76
N ASN A 430 -13.71 21.76 -10.92
CA ASN A 430 -12.58 20.86 -11.02
C ASN A 430 -11.33 21.40 -10.27
N LEU A 431 -11.08 22.72 -10.30
CA LEU A 431 -10.02 23.33 -9.49
C LEU A 431 -10.36 23.34 -7.98
N THR A 432 -11.61 23.52 -7.59
CA THR A 432 -12.02 23.42 -6.19
C THR A 432 -11.69 22.03 -5.64
N PHE A 433 -12.06 20.97 -6.37
CA PHE A 433 -11.69 19.61 -5.99
C PHE A 433 -10.15 19.42 -5.91
N PHE A 434 -9.40 19.99 -6.85
CA PHE A 434 -7.93 19.93 -6.82
C PHE A 434 -7.35 20.57 -5.55
N PHE A 435 -7.79 21.77 -5.20
CA PHE A 435 -7.22 22.48 -4.05
C PHE A 435 -7.73 21.93 -2.72
N ASP A 436 -9.01 21.59 -2.61
CA ASP A 436 -9.59 21.13 -1.36
C ASP A 436 -9.27 19.64 -1.11
N TYR A 437 -9.54 18.76 -2.07
CA TYR A 437 -9.28 17.35 -1.87
C TYR A 437 -7.83 16.96 -2.14
N GLN A 438 -7.32 17.22 -3.37
CA GLN A 438 -6.00 16.68 -3.73
C GLN A 438 -4.84 17.42 -3.06
N MET A 439 -4.92 18.76 -2.93
CA MET A 439 -3.87 19.54 -2.27
C MET A 439 -4.02 19.61 -0.76
N ASN A 440 -5.21 19.96 -0.26
CA ASN A 440 -5.41 20.14 1.18
C ASN A 440 -5.48 18.77 1.89
N TRP A 441 -6.39 17.88 1.48
CA TRP A 441 -6.60 16.61 2.15
C TRP A 441 -5.49 15.59 1.86
N MET A 442 -5.10 15.41 0.60
CA MET A 442 -4.14 14.38 0.18
C MET A 442 -2.67 14.81 0.21
N TYR A 443 -2.35 16.05 0.64
CA TYR A 443 -0.96 16.49 0.77
C TYR A 443 -0.72 17.34 2.01
N TRP A 444 -1.42 18.50 2.19
CA TRP A 444 -1.14 19.38 3.33
C TRP A 444 -1.50 18.74 4.66
N ARG A 445 -2.53 17.91 4.73
CA ARG A 445 -2.86 17.13 5.92
C ARG A 445 -1.68 16.23 6.33
N TYR A 446 -1.09 15.48 5.40
CA TYR A 446 0.08 14.64 5.66
C TYR A 446 1.34 15.45 6.03
N PHE A 447 1.53 16.61 5.40
CA PHE A 447 2.59 17.52 5.77
C PHE A 447 2.44 17.98 7.22
N MET A 448 1.23 18.32 7.65
CA MET A 448 0.95 18.74 9.01
C MET A 448 1.09 17.62 10.02
N TRP A 449 0.76 16.34 9.67
CA TRP A 449 1.06 15.20 10.54
C TRP A 449 2.53 15.15 10.94
N ASN A 450 3.41 15.36 9.99
CA ASN A 450 4.86 15.30 10.23
C ASN A 450 5.44 16.48 11.01
N PHE A 451 4.76 17.66 11.01
CA PHE A 451 5.37 18.90 11.52
C PHE A 451 4.51 19.72 12.48
N ALA A 452 3.26 19.38 12.66
CA ALA A 452 2.37 19.97 13.66
C ALA A 452 1.92 18.95 14.71
N GLY A 453 1.55 17.75 14.26
CA GLY A 453 1.08 16.62 15.02
C GLY A 453 -0.12 15.94 14.34
N ARG A 454 -0.54 14.79 14.85
CA ARG A 454 -1.55 13.91 14.28
C ARG A 454 -2.67 13.65 15.29
N GLN A 455 -3.92 13.64 14.84
CA GLN A 455 -5.08 13.39 15.67
C GLN A 455 -5.20 11.90 16.05
N ASN A 456 -5.14 11.02 15.06
CA ASN A 456 -5.18 9.56 15.20
C ASN A 456 -4.79 8.89 13.87
N ASP A 457 -4.70 7.56 13.86
CA ASP A 457 -4.44 6.75 12.66
C ASP A 457 -5.69 6.24 11.97
N VAL A 458 -6.88 6.63 12.41
CA VAL A 458 -8.13 6.23 11.78
C VAL A 458 -8.21 6.85 10.39
N HIS A 459 -8.39 5.98 9.37
CA HIS A 459 -8.43 6.41 7.98
C HIS A 459 -9.73 7.14 7.66
N SER A 460 -9.62 8.38 7.21
CA SER A 460 -10.77 9.14 6.73
C SER A 460 -10.71 9.38 5.22
N PRO A 461 -11.76 9.01 4.47
CA PRO A 461 -11.76 9.10 3.01
C PRO A 461 -11.97 10.51 2.46
N SER A 462 -12.40 11.48 3.28
CA SER A 462 -12.80 12.80 2.78
C SER A 462 -12.52 13.94 3.76
N PRO A 463 -12.30 15.17 3.26
CA PRO A 463 -12.27 16.36 4.11
C PRO A 463 -13.64 16.62 4.74
N GLY A 464 -13.63 17.21 5.94
CA GLY A 464 -14.85 17.53 6.70
C GLY A 464 -15.18 16.53 7.81
N ASP A 465 -14.52 15.41 7.85
CA ASP A 465 -14.53 14.51 9.00
C ASP A 465 -13.66 15.10 10.11
N ILE A 466 -14.27 15.46 11.24
CA ILE A 466 -13.58 16.09 12.37
C ILE A 466 -13.02 15.08 13.37
N PHE A 467 -13.34 13.79 13.22
CA PHE A 467 -13.00 12.74 14.19
C PHE A 467 -11.82 11.87 13.78
N ALA A 468 -11.51 11.80 12.49
CA ALA A 468 -10.55 10.84 11.98
C ALA A 468 -9.47 11.43 11.09
N GLY A 469 -8.22 11.01 11.33
CA GLY A 469 -7.08 11.20 10.46
C GLY A 469 -6.69 12.64 10.18
N ASN A 470 -7.13 13.61 11.00
CA ASN A 470 -6.73 15.00 10.85
C ASN A 470 -5.31 15.22 11.38
N TRP A 471 -4.77 16.43 11.14
CA TRP A 471 -3.65 16.92 11.93
C TRP A 471 -4.16 17.60 13.21
N GLU A 472 -3.41 17.48 14.29
CA GLU A 472 -3.70 18.07 15.59
C GLU A 472 -2.41 18.63 16.19
N SER A 473 -2.44 19.87 16.66
CA SER A 473 -1.20 20.53 17.08
C SER A 473 -0.86 20.35 18.56
N GLY A 474 -1.86 20.02 19.39
CA GLY A 474 -1.79 20.05 20.84
C GLY A 474 -1.98 21.46 21.43
N ILE A 475 -2.37 22.44 20.59
CA ILE A 475 -2.73 23.80 21.02
C ILE A 475 -4.25 23.91 20.96
N ASP A 476 -4.91 23.75 22.11
CA ASP A 476 -6.38 23.67 22.23
C ASP A 476 -7.11 24.75 21.43
N PHE A 477 -6.63 26.00 21.48
CA PHE A 477 -7.27 27.11 20.75
C PHE A 477 -7.29 26.87 19.23
N ILE A 478 -6.24 26.26 18.67
CA ILE A 478 -6.16 25.98 17.23
C ILE A 478 -6.97 24.75 16.88
N ASP A 479 -6.86 23.71 17.69
CA ASP A 479 -7.43 22.40 17.42
C ASP A 479 -8.96 22.44 17.62
N ASN A 480 -9.45 23.04 18.71
CA ASN A 480 -10.88 23.18 18.98
C ASN A 480 -11.60 24.08 17.94
N LEU A 481 -10.90 25.07 17.35
CA LEU A 481 -11.48 25.87 16.27
C LEU A 481 -11.74 25.06 14.99
N ARG A 482 -11.02 23.96 14.80
CA ARG A 482 -11.06 23.12 13.59
C ARG A 482 -11.84 21.82 13.79
N LEU A 483 -11.66 21.18 14.92
CA LEU A 483 -12.13 19.82 15.20
C LEU A 483 -13.24 19.80 16.28
N GLY A 484 -13.49 20.93 16.96
CA GLY A 484 -14.28 20.95 18.17
C GLY A 484 -13.50 20.43 19.38
N ASP A 485 -14.13 20.40 20.54
CA ASP A 485 -13.51 19.88 21.76
C ASP A 485 -13.50 18.35 21.75
N GLN A 486 -12.30 17.77 21.59
CA GLN A 486 -12.09 16.32 21.56
C GLN A 486 -11.67 15.76 22.95
N SER A 487 -11.68 16.57 24.00
CA SER A 487 -11.16 16.18 25.32
C SER A 487 -11.97 15.09 26.01
N TYR A 488 -13.23 14.92 25.63
CA TYR A 488 -14.17 13.92 26.15
C TYR A 488 -14.63 12.92 25.08
N ALA A 489 -13.92 12.84 23.96
CA ALA A 489 -14.16 11.83 22.93
C ALA A 489 -14.06 10.40 23.49
N PRO A 490 -14.70 9.41 22.83
CA PRO A 490 -14.55 7.99 23.18
C PRO A 490 -13.10 7.58 23.28
N GLY A 491 -12.79 6.61 24.14
CA GLY A 491 -11.41 6.18 24.44
C GLY A 491 -10.63 5.82 23.16
N TYR A 492 -11.23 5.14 22.24
CA TYR A 492 -10.57 4.72 20.98
C TYR A 492 -10.19 5.90 20.05
N LEU A 493 -10.79 7.08 20.21
CA LEU A 493 -10.39 8.32 19.53
C LEU A 493 -9.43 9.15 20.38
N LYS A 494 -9.72 9.30 21.69
CA LYS A 494 -8.99 10.16 22.59
C LYS A 494 -7.62 9.59 22.97
N ASP A 495 -7.58 8.28 23.28
CA ASP A 495 -6.40 7.58 23.76
C ASP A 495 -5.66 6.81 22.65
N ASN A 496 -5.92 7.15 21.38
CA ASN A 496 -5.25 6.56 20.23
C ASN A 496 -3.75 6.85 20.29
N LYS A 497 -2.91 5.81 20.22
CA LYS A 497 -1.45 5.93 20.34
C LYS A 497 -0.82 6.79 19.25
N ALA A 498 -1.46 6.88 18.06
CA ALA A 498 -1.00 7.76 16.98
C ALA A 498 -1.44 9.22 17.15
N LYS A 499 -1.95 9.59 18.33
CA LYS A 499 -2.24 10.98 18.69
C LYS A 499 -0.96 11.66 19.17
N ASN A 500 -0.36 12.46 18.28
CA ASN A 500 0.95 13.06 18.47
C ASN A 500 0.89 14.57 18.43
N HIS A 501 1.47 15.27 19.40
CA HIS A 501 1.41 16.72 19.55
C HIS A 501 2.80 17.34 19.52
N TYR A 502 3.12 18.10 18.46
CA TYR A 502 4.41 18.79 18.35
C TYR A 502 4.31 20.31 18.61
N TYR A 503 3.13 20.82 18.98
CA TYR A 503 2.89 22.23 19.28
C TYR A 503 3.35 23.16 18.15
N MET A 504 3.27 22.69 16.90
CA MET A 504 3.77 23.36 15.70
C MET A 504 5.26 23.73 15.75
N LEU A 505 6.04 23.22 16.69
CA LEU A 505 7.46 23.60 16.85
C LEU A 505 8.31 23.25 15.63
N PRO A 506 8.22 22.03 15.04
CA PRO A 506 8.94 21.72 13.79
C PRO A 506 8.54 22.63 12.65
N LEU A 507 7.24 22.91 12.51
CA LEU A 507 6.69 23.80 11.47
C LEU A 507 7.25 25.21 11.61
N LEU A 508 7.24 25.78 12.81
CA LEU A 508 7.77 27.11 13.08
C LEU A 508 9.27 27.21 12.80
N LEU A 509 10.06 26.21 13.20
CA LEU A 509 11.48 26.14 12.89
C LEU A 509 11.69 26.10 11.36
N GLY A 510 10.92 25.26 10.65
CA GLY A 510 10.99 25.16 9.20
C GLY A 510 10.71 26.49 8.50
N ILE A 511 9.69 27.22 8.92
CA ILE A 511 9.34 28.57 8.42
C ILE A 511 10.48 29.58 8.70
N ILE A 512 11.02 29.59 9.92
CA ILE A 512 12.16 30.45 10.28
C ILE A 512 13.36 30.17 9.36
N GLY A 513 13.72 28.89 9.18
CA GLY A 513 14.82 28.48 8.33
C GLY A 513 14.63 28.83 6.86
N LEU A 514 13.40 28.65 6.33
CA LEU A 514 13.03 29.02 4.97
C LEU A 514 13.27 30.52 4.71
N PHE A 515 12.71 31.39 5.54
CA PHE A 515 12.87 32.85 5.38
C PHE A 515 14.31 33.30 5.57
N PHE A 516 15.02 32.70 6.51
CA PHE A 516 16.46 33.00 6.70
C PHE A 516 17.30 32.60 5.49
N GLN A 517 17.10 31.40 4.95
CA GLN A 517 17.79 30.93 3.76
C GLN A 517 17.44 31.81 2.55
N PHE A 518 16.15 32.14 2.37
CA PHE A 518 15.71 33.02 1.29
C PHE A 518 16.40 34.38 1.33
N GLY A 519 16.61 34.96 2.52
CA GLY A 519 17.30 36.22 2.71
C GLY A 519 18.80 36.14 2.46
N ARG A 520 19.46 35.05 2.82
CA ARG A 520 20.92 34.89 2.82
C ARG A 520 21.48 34.10 1.62
N ASP A 521 20.77 33.05 1.13
CA ASP A 521 21.19 32.19 0.00
C ASP A 521 19.99 31.83 -0.89
N LYS A 522 19.54 32.75 -1.71
CA LYS A 522 18.42 32.56 -2.63
C LYS A 522 18.58 31.36 -3.56
N ARG A 523 19.81 31.03 -3.98
CA ARG A 523 20.08 29.88 -4.85
C ARG A 523 19.90 28.56 -4.11
N GLY A 524 20.45 28.43 -2.92
CA GLY A 524 20.27 27.28 -2.06
C GLY A 524 18.79 27.09 -1.68
N CYS A 525 18.10 28.20 -1.33
CA CYS A 525 16.67 28.17 -1.05
C CYS A 525 15.84 27.66 -2.24
N TRP A 526 16.16 28.11 -3.46
CA TRP A 526 15.48 27.62 -4.67
C TRP A 526 15.73 26.15 -4.95
N LEU A 527 16.95 25.64 -4.69
CA LEU A 527 17.24 24.20 -4.82
C LEU A 527 16.44 23.35 -3.83
N THR A 528 16.39 23.78 -2.55
CA THR A 528 15.57 23.11 -1.53
C THR A 528 14.07 23.17 -1.89
N PHE A 529 13.61 24.33 -2.37
CA PHE A 529 12.22 24.50 -2.83
C PHE A 529 11.89 23.61 -4.03
N LEU A 530 12.78 23.47 -5.01
CA LEU A 530 12.59 22.56 -6.14
C LEU A 530 12.47 21.11 -5.69
N MET A 531 13.30 20.67 -4.75
CA MET A 531 13.17 19.33 -4.15
C MET A 531 11.82 19.19 -3.46
N PHE A 532 11.45 20.13 -2.60
CA PHE A 532 10.17 20.16 -1.91
C PHE A 532 8.98 20.10 -2.88
N PHE A 533 8.97 20.92 -3.91
CA PHE A 533 7.90 21.01 -4.90
C PHE A 533 7.81 19.74 -5.76
N MET A 534 8.92 19.27 -6.28
CA MET A 534 8.94 18.12 -7.20
C MET A 534 8.59 16.79 -6.51
N THR A 535 9.02 16.63 -5.26
CA THR A 535 8.73 15.40 -4.49
C THR A 535 7.49 15.50 -3.60
N GLY A 536 6.72 16.58 -3.71
CA GLY A 536 5.46 16.83 -3.04
C GLY A 536 4.37 17.20 -4.04
N ILE A 537 4.20 18.49 -4.28
CA ILE A 537 3.10 19.04 -5.10
C ILE A 537 3.07 18.47 -6.52
N ALA A 538 4.23 18.30 -7.16
CA ALA A 538 4.28 17.70 -8.49
C ALA A 538 3.80 16.23 -8.49
N ILE A 539 4.01 15.50 -7.39
CA ILE A 539 3.48 14.12 -7.23
C ILE A 539 1.96 14.15 -7.10
N VAL A 540 1.38 15.10 -6.34
CA VAL A 540 -0.10 15.26 -6.26
C VAL A 540 -0.70 15.43 -7.65
N ILE A 541 -0.08 16.30 -8.47
CA ILE A 541 -0.53 16.55 -9.84
C ILE A 541 -0.42 15.29 -10.70
N TYR A 542 0.69 14.56 -10.58
CA TYR A 542 0.98 13.36 -11.38
C TYR A 542 0.09 12.18 -11.00
N LEU A 543 -0.09 11.89 -9.72
CA LEU A 543 -0.91 10.78 -9.25
C LEU A 543 -2.38 10.98 -9.58
N ASN A 544 -2.87 12.24 -9.59
CA ASN A 544 -4.28 12.56 -9.88
C ASN A 544 -5.27 11.64 -9.15
N GLN A 545 -5.06 11.50 -7.84
CA GLN A 545 -5.78 10.52 -7.01
C GLN A 545 -7.28 10.78 -6.98
N PRO A 546 -8.12 9.77 -7.26
CA PRO A 546 -9.55 9.82 -7.02
C PRO A 546 -9.87 9.75 -5.52
N PRO A 547 -11.10 10.04 -5.09
CA PRO A 547 -11.53 9.87 -3.70
C PRO A 547 -11.52 8.40 -3.27
N TYR A 548 -11.72 8.16 -1.98
CA TYR A 548 -11.80 6.80 -1.37
C TYR A 548 -10.57 5.94 -1.63
N GLN A 549 -9.37 6.49 -1.35
CA GLN A 549 -8.14 5.70 -1.39
C GLN A 549 -8.21 4.56 -0.36
N VAL A 550 -7.68 3.39 -0.72
CA VAL A 550 -7.72 2.19 0.14
C VAL A 550 -6.82 2.29 1.37
N ARG A 551 -5.81 3.16 1.34
CA ARG A 551 -4.92 3.49 2.48
C ARG A 551 -4.41 4.92 2.38
N GLU A 552 -3.85 5.44 3.47
CA GLU A 552 -3.16 6.73 3.48
C GLU A 552 -1.95 6.72 2.53
N ARG A 553 -1.67 7.84 1.88
CA ARG A 553 -0.66 7.97 0.81
C ARG A 553 0.50 8.91 1.16
N ASP A 554 0.71 9.18 2.42
CA ASP A 554 1.73 10.09 2.95
C ASP A 554 3.16 9.69 2.54
N TYR A 555 3.46 8.40 2.47
CA TYR A 555 4.75 7.85 2.03
C TYR A 555 5.18 8.33 0.64
N ALA A 556 4.24 8.64 -0.24
CA ALA A 556 4.55 9.17 -1.58
C ALA A 556 5.24 10.54 -1.54
N TYR A 557 5.07 11.28 -0.45
CA TYR A 557 5.57 12.65 -0.27
C TYR A 557 6.78 12.76 0.65
N ALA A 558 7.36 11.65 1.09
CA ALA A 558 8.50 11.60 2.01
C ALA A 558 9.69 12.48 1.56
N GLY A 559 9.94 12.59 0.25
CA GLY A 559 10.98 13.48 -0.30
C GLY A 559 10.71 14.98 -0.06
N SER A 560 9.45 15.40 -0.01
CA SER A 560 9.04 16.76 0.35
C SER A 560 9.30 17.03 1.83
N PHE A 561 9.00 16.07 2.70
CA PHE A 561 9.25 16.15 4.14
C PHE A 561 10.77 16.18 4.44
N TYR A 562 11.56 15.37 3.72
CA TYR A 562 13.02 15.46 3.71
C TYR A 562 13.51 16.89 3.41
N SER A 563 12.93 17.52 2.39
CA SER A 563 13.33 18.86 1.97
C SER A 563 12.94 19.93 2.99
N PHE A 564 11.77 19.79 3.64
CA PHE A 564 11.34 20.70 4.70
C PHE A 564 12.22 20.59 5.96
N SER A 565 12.70 19.41 6.28
CA SER A 565 13.61 19.17 7.41
C SER A 565 14.96 19.89 7.25
N ILE A 566 15.36 20.20 6.01
CA ILE A 566 16.51 21.10 5.75
C ILE A 566 16.26 22.47 6.37
N TRP A 567 15.07 23.05 6.17
CA TRP A 567 14.73 24.35 6.73
C TRP A 567 14.58 24.31 8.25
N ILE A 568 14.04 23.21 8.81
CA ILE A 568 14.01 23.02 10.28
C ILE A 568 15.43 23.14 10.86
N GLY A 569 16.39 22.45 10.24
CA GLY A 569 17.77 22.54 10.66
C GLY A 569 18.36 23.94 10.53
N LEU A 570 18.10 24.64 9.41
CA LEU A 570 18.62 25.98 9.15
C LEU A 570 18.10 27.04 10.13
N ALA A 571 17.00 26.77 10.87
CA ALA A 571 16.51 27.65 11.92
C ALA A 571 17.56 27.84 13.04
N VAL A 572 18.35 26.82 13.38
CA VAL A 572 19.43 26.93 14.36
C VAL A 572 20.44 28.00 13.93
N ALA A 573 20.88 27.98 12.68
CA ALA A 573 21.75 28.99 12.14
C ALA A 573 21.11 30.39 12.09
N ALA A 574 19.79 30.46 11.83
CA ALA A 574 19.03 31.68 11.83
C ALA A 574 19.01 32.36 13.22
N ILE A 575 18.56 31.60 14.23
CA ILE A 575 18.40 32.08 15.60
C ILE A 575 19.76 32.46 16.18
N TYR A 576 20.78 31.62 15.97
CA TYR A 576 22.16 31.95 16.33
C TYR A 576 22.59 33.27 15.72
N SER A 577 22.42 33.45 14.39
CA SER A 577 22.84 34.66 13.69
C SER A 577 22.12 35.91 14.21
N TRP A 578 20.82 35.86 14.49
CA TRP A 578 20.06 37.00 14.99
C TRP A 578 20.48 37.43 16.41
N ILE A 579 20.84 36.46 17.26
CA ILE A 579 21.31 36.76 18.62
C ILE A 579 22.77 37.27 18.60
N SER A 580 23.63 36.58 17.82
CA SER A 580 25.03 36.97 17.68
C SER A 580 25.20 38.40 17.12
N ASP A 581 24.41 38.78 16.10
CA ASP A 581 24.42 40.13 15.53
C ASP A 581 24.04 41.21 16.56
N LYS A 582 23.35 40.86 17.65
CA LYS A 582 22.98 41.80 18.72
C LYS A 582 23.97 41.84 19.91
N LEU A 583 24.72 40.76 20.13
CA LEU A 583 25.62 40.61 21.28
C LEU A 583 27.02 41.22 21.04
N GLY A 584 27.40 41.48 19.75
CA GLY A 584 28.73 41.97 19.40
C GLY A 584 29.80 40.86 19.48
N GLU A 585 31.11 41.26 19.38
CA GLU A 585 32.23 40.31 19.20
C GLU A 585 32.75 39.66 20.50
N ASP A 586 31.95 39.42 21.54
CA ASP A 586 32.40 38.66 22.72
C ASP A 586 32.41 37.12 22.43
N ALA A 587 33.57 36.57 22.15
CA ALA A 587 33.78 35.20 21.70
C ALA A 587 33.30 34.12 22.70
N LYS A 588 33.27 34.39 24.00
CA LYS A 588 32.81 33.45 25.04
C LYS A 588 31.29 33.43 25.12
N GLY A 589 30.67 34.61 25.10
CA GLY A 589 29.21 34.76 25.05
C GLY A 589 28.61 34.14 23.78
N GLU A 590 29.22 34.37 22.65
CA GLU A 590 28.79 33.82 21.34
C GLU A 590 28.77 32.27 21.32
N THR A 591 29.79 31.63 21.91
CA THR A 591 29.85 30.15 21.99
C THR A 591 28.77 29.59 22.91
N ALA A 592 28.52 30.25 24.05
CA ALA A 592 27.46 29.83 24.96
C ALA A 592 26.07 29.96 24.33
N VAL A 593 25.84 31.05 23.62
CA VAL A 593 24.58 31.28 22.87
C VAL A 593 24.41 30.21 21.77
N SER A 594 25.42 29.93 20.99
CA SER A 594 25.32 28.90 19.93
C SER A 594 25.02 27.52 20.50
N ALA A 595 25.65 27.16 21.61
CA ALA A 595 25.42 25.90 22.30
C ALA A 595 23.97 25.85 22.87
N ALA A 596 23.53 26.92 23.51
CA ALA A 596 22.17 27.02 24.07
C ALA A 596 21.09 26.89 22.97
N VAL A 597 21.26 27.62 21.85
CA VAL A 597 20.34 27.54 20.71
C VAL A 597 20.29 26.12 20.11
N ALA A 598 21.45 25.47 19.94
CA ALA A 598 21.49 24.10 19.43
C ALA A 598 20.83 23.11 20.38
N VAL A 599 21.07 23.21 21.69
CA VAL A 599 20.46 22.32 22.71
C VAL A 599 18.95 22.53 22.81
N LEU A 600 18.47 23.79 22.82
CA LEU A 600 17.05 24.07 22.85
C LEU A 600 16.35 23.58 21.58
N ALA A 601 16.96 23.79 20.42
CA ALA A 601 16.40 23.32 19.15
C ALA A 601 16.39 21.77 19.03
N LEU A 602 17.34 21.06 19.68
CA LEU A 602 17.32 19.61 19.79
C LEU A 602 16.15 19.08 20.64
N GLY A 603 15.58 19.92 21.51
CA GLY A 603 14.34 19.57 22.22
C GLY A 603 13.18 19.24 21.29
N VAL A 604 13.13 19.83 20.08
CA VAL A 604 12.07 19.58 19.10
C VAL A 604 12.10 18.14 18.55
N PRO A 605 13.19 17.64 17.96
CA PRO A 605 13.24 16.24 17.54
C PRO A 605 13.16 15.24 18.72
N VAL A 606 13.58 15.62 19.93
CA VAL A 606 13.39 14.78 21.12
C VAL A 606 11.92 14.66 21.47
N LEU A 607 11.17 15.77 21.42
CA LEU A 607 9.70 15.74 21.57
C LEU A 607 9.06 14.85 20.51
N MET A 608 9.39 15.04 19.23
CA MET A 608 8.87 14.20 18.14
C MET A 608 9.17 12.71 18.36
N GLY A 609 10.35 12.37 18.82
CA GLY A 609 10.74 10.99 19.12
C GLY A 609 10.01 10.40 20.32
N ALA A 610 9.67 11.22 21.32
CA ALA A 610 8.91 10.77 22.49
C ALA A 610 7.43 10.56 22.17
N GLU A 611 6.84 11.47 21.40
CA GLU A 611 5.43 11.38 20.98
C GLU A 611 5.18 10.20 20.00
N ASN A 612 6.10 9.95 19.06
CA ASN A 612 5.95 8.92 18.03
C ASN A 612 6.47 7.53 18.42
N TRP A 613 6.97 7.32 19.65
CA TRP A 613 7.59 6.05 19.98
C TRP A 613 6.59 4.90 20.05
N ASP A 614 5.45 5.12 20.67
CA ASP A 614 4.47 4.08 21.00
C ASP A 614 3.63 3.63 19.80
N ASP A 615 3.49 4.47 18.77
CA ASP A 615 2.80 4.13 17.52
C ASP A 615 3.76 3.65 16.41
N HIS A 616 5.07 3.80 16.61
CA HIS A 616 6.08 3.33 15.65
C HIS A 616 6.89 2.11 16.15
N ASP A 617 6.75 1.71 17.42
CA ASP A 617 7.36 0.48 17.93
C ASP A 617 6.57 -0.75 17.48
N ARG A 618 7.13 -1.48 16.51
CA ARG A 618 6.56 -2.70 15.96
C ARG A 618 7.27 -3.97 16.39
N SER A 619 8.20 -3.87 17.37
CA SER A 619 9.09 -4.96 17.76
C SER A 619 8.37 -6.21 18.29
N ASN A 620 7.12 -6.09 18.70
CA ASN A 620 6.29 -7.17 19.24
C ASN A 620 5.09 -7.56 18.37
N ARG A 621 5.03 -7.11 17.11
CA ARG A 621 3.87 -7.30 16.24
C ARG A 621 4.01 -8.54 15.37
N TYR A 622 3.18 -9.57 15.61
CA TYR A 622 3.18 -10.86 14.91
C TYR A 622 1.82 -11.22 14.31
N THR A 623 0.80 -10.39 14.48
CA THR A 623 -0.60 -10.72 14.18
C THR A 623 -0.88 -11.04 12.71
N ALA A 624 -0.26 -10.32 11.76
CA ALA A 624 -0.47 -10.57 10.33
C ALA A 624 -0.04 -11.99 9.91
N VAL A 625 1.11 -12.44 10.42
CA VAL A 625 1.64 -13.78 10.11
C VAL A 625 0.89 -14.87 10.87
N GLU A 626 0.47 -14.62 12.11
CA GLU A 626 -0.37 -15.57 12.85
C GLU A 626 -1.70 -15.80 12.13
N MET A 627 -2.36 -14.73 11.67
CA MET A 627 -3.57 -14.82 10.87
C MET A 627 -3.35 -15.62 9.58
N ALA A 628 -2.25 -15.36 8.86
CA ALA A 628 -1.91 -16.10 7.65
C ALA A 628 -1.74 -17.60 7.92
N LYS A 629 -1.08 -17.96 9.02
CA LYS A 629 -0.92 -19.37 9.45
C LYS A 629 -2.27 -20.00 9.80
N ASN A 630 -3.17 -19.28 10.46
CA ASN A 630 -4.51 -19.74 10.77
C ASN A 630 -5.33 -20.00 9.49
N TYR A 631 -5.24 -19.11 8.50
CA TYR A 631 -5.88 -19.33 7.20
C TYR A 631 -5.35 -20.60 6.51
N LEU A 632 -4.04 -20.75 6.42
CA LEU A 632 -3.44 -21.94 5.81
C LEU A 632 -3.78 -23.23 6.57
N ASN A 633 -3.80 -23.19 7.91
CA ASN A 633 -4.13 -24.35 8.74
C ASN A 633 -5.62 -24.69 8.76
N SER A 634 -6.51 -23.80 8.32
CA SER A 634 -7.93 -24.11 8.14
C SER A 634 -8.20 -25.01 6.93
N VAL A 635 -7.22 -25.18 6.04
CA VAL A 635 -7.36 -25.95 4.79
C VAL A 635 -6.80 -27.36 4.96
N GLY A 636 -7.51 -28.36 4.44
CA GLY A 636 -7.06 -29.75 4.43
C GLY A 636 -5.81 -29.98 3.56
N PRO A 637 -5.18 -31.17 3.64
CA PRO A 637 -3.94 -31.49 2.90
C PRO A 637 -4.09 -31.32 1.39
N ASN A 638 -3.06 -30.76 0.73
CA ASN A 638 -3.01 -30.47 -0.70
C ASN A 638 -4.24 -29.68 -1.19
N GLY A 639 -4.85 -28.86 -0.30
CA GLY A 639 -6.05 -28.12 -0.61
C GLY A 639 -5.81 -26.90 -1.49
N ILE A 640 -6.91 -26.26 -1.92
CA ILE A 640 -6.93 -25.01 -2.65
C ILE A 640 -7.55 -23.96 -1.75
N LEU A 641 -6.88 -22.85 -1.54
CA LEU A 641 -7.42 -21.71 -0.80
C LEU A 641 -7.65 -20.55 -1.75
N VAL A 642 -8.91 -20.19 -1.92
CA VAL A 642 -9.33 -19.06 -2.76
C VAL A 642 -9.33 -17.80 -1.91
N THR A 643 -8.42 -16.88 -2.24
CA THR A 643 -8.24 -15.57 -1.58
C THR A 643 -8.76 -14.44 -2.49
N HIS A 644 -8.83 -13.20 -1.98
CA HIS A 644 -9.44 -12.11 -2.73
C HIS A 644 -8.45 -10.98 -3.06
N GLY A 645 -7.77 -10.41 -2.08
CA GLY A 645 -6.91 -9.22 -2.23
C GLY A 645 -5.48 -9.42 -1.75
N ASP A 646 -4.76 -8.32 -1.65
CA ASP A 646 -3.34 -8.33 -1.29
C ASP A 646 -3.13 -8.76 0.18
N ASN A 647 -3.94 -8.21 1.10
CA ASN A 647 -3.78 -8.43 2.54
C ASN A 647 -4.19 -9.83 3.04
N ASP A 648 -4.99 -10.55 2.28
CA ASP A 648 -5.32 -11.95 2.54
C ASP A 648 -4.51 -12.95 1.68
N THR A 649 -3.52 -12.45 0.93
CA THR A 649 -2.66 -13.26 0.04
C THR A 649 -1.17 -13.08 0.34
N PHE A 650 -0.66 -11.88 0.43
CA PHE A 650 0.78 -11.63 0.61
C PHE A 650 1.35 -12.14 1.95
N PRO A 651 0.64 -12.02 3.09
CA PRO A 651 1.09 -12.69 4.31
C PRO A 651 1.10 -14.22 4.19
N LEU A 652 0.20 -14.82 3.38
CA LEU A 652 0.19 -16.26 3.14
C LEU A 652 1.38 -16.67 2.27
N TRP A 653 1.69 -15.92 1.22
CA TRP A 653 2.90 -16.15 0.42
C TRP A 653 4.17 -16.06 1.28
N TYR A 654 4.24 -15.05 2.16
CA TYR A 654 5.35 -14.97 3.13
C TYR A 654 5.43 -16.24 4.00
N ALA A 655 4.31 -16.66 4.59
CA ALA A 655 4.28 -17.85 5.46
C ALA A 655 4.72 -19.12 4.70
N GLN A 656 4.31 -19.28 3.42
CA GLN A 656 4.70 -20.42 2.60
C GLN A 656 6.16 -20.33 2.13
N GLU A 657 6.55 -19.19 1.53
CA GLU A 657 7.82 -19.06 0.82
C GLU A 657 9.02 -18.83 1.77
N VAL A 658 8.77 -18.24 2.95
CA VAL A 658 9.82 -17.93 3.92
C VAL A 658 9.79 -18.89 5.10
N GLU A 659 8.65 -19.09 5.72
CA GLU A 659 8.54 -19.92 6.94
C GLU A 659 8.23 -21.39 6.63
N ASN A 660 7.99 -21.76 5.37
CA ASN A 660 7.63 -23.10 4.88
C ASN A 660 6.36 -23.69 5.55
N VAL A 661 5.37 -22.84 5.85
CA VAL A 661 4.10 -23.23 6.44
C VAL A 661 3.13 -23.67 5.34
N ARG A 662 2.65 -24.92 5.41
CA ARG A 662 1.60 -25.45 4.50
C ARG A 662 1.89 -25.18 3.02
N THR A 663 3.10 -25.51 2.58
CA THR A 663 3.55 -25.41 1.18
C THR A 663 2.80 -26.36 0.23
N ASP A 664 1.99 -27.27 0.79
CA ASP A 664 1.05 -28.13 0.08
C ASP A 664 -0.23 -27.43 -0.36
N VAL A 665 -0.59 -26.28 0.25
CA VAL A 665 -1.83 -25.55 -0.06
C VAL A 665 -1.62 -24.63 -1.28
N ARG A 666 -2.52 -24.75 -2.28
CA ARG A 666 -2.52 -23.85 -3.45
C ARG A 666 -3.33 -22.59 -3.14
N ILE A 667 -2.69 -21.45 -3.18
CA ILE A 667 -3.36 -20.14 -3.06
C ILE A 667 -3.80 -19.69 -4.45
N ALA A 668 -5.09 -19.37 -4.60
CA ALA A 668 -5.70 -18.89 -5.84
C ALA A 668 -6.40 -17.54 -5.57
N ASN A 669 -5.73 -16.43 -5.89
CA ASN A 669 -6.26 -15.09 -5.65
C ASN A 669 -7.22 -14.68 -6.77
N THR A 670 -8.48 -14.34 -6.43
CA THR A 670 -9.52 -13.99 -7.40
C THR A 670 -9.22 -12.73 -8.19
N SER A 671 -8.57 -11.74 -7.58
CA SER A 671 -8.14 -10.53 -8.30
C SER A 671 -7.09 -10.85 -9.37
N LEU A 672 -6.15 -11.75 -9.06
CA LEU A 672 -5.11 -12.19 -9.98
C LEU A 672 -5.60 -13.22 -11.01
N LEU A 673 -6.63 -14.04 -10.71
CA LEU A 673 -7.28 -14.93 -11.66
C LEU A 673 -7.98 -14.20 -12.82
N GLY A 674 -8.15 -12.89 -12.73
CA GLY A 674 -8.48 -12.03 -13.87
C GLY A 674 -7.38 -11.95 -14.94
N THR A 675 -6.16 -12.44 -14.65
CA THR A 675 -5.00 -12.37 -15.52
C THR A 675 -4.62 -13.75 -16.09
N ASP A 676 -4.02 -13.75 -17.28
CA ASP A 676 -3.58 -14.97 -17.97
C ASP A 676 -2.45 -15.70 -17.23
N TRP A 677 -1.50 -14.97 -16.68
CA TRP A 677 -0.32 -15.53 -16.03
C TRP A 677 -0.67 -16.31 -14.74
N HIS A 678 -1.64 -15.85 -13.96
CA HIS A 678 -2.02 -16.53 -12.72
C HIS A 678 -2.80 -17.84 -13.00
N ILE A 679 -3.63 -17.84 -14.05
CA ILE A 679 -4.28 -19.07 -14.53
C ILE A 679 -3.24 -20.08 -15.02
N ASP A 680 -2.23 -19.62 -15.77
CA ASP A 680 -1.13 -20.50 -16.22
C ASP A 680 -0.34 -21.07 -15.04
N GLN A 681 -0.11 -20.24 -14.00
CA GLN A 681 0.58 -20.65 -12.78
C GLN A 681 -0.15 -21.78 -12.05
N MET A 682 -1.47 -21.83 -12.11
CA MET A 682 -2.25 -22.91 -11.48
C MET A 682 -2.05 -24.27 -12.16
N LYS A 683 -1.53 -24.32 -13.39
CA LYS A 683 -1.40 -25.55 -14.19
C LYS A 683 -0.11 -26.33 -13.98
N TYR A 684 0.81 -25.85 -13.16
CA TYR A 684 2.03 -26.58 -12.81
C TYR A 684 2.24 -26.67 -11.30
N ALA A 685 3.10 -27.62 -10.88
CA ALA A 685 3.40 -27.81 -9.47
C ALA A 685 4.06 -26.56 -8.87
N MET A 686 3.66 -26.20 -7.67
CA MET A 686 4.26 -25.14 -6.87
C MET A 686 4.58 -25.68 -5.48
N ASN A 687 5.84 -25.58 -5.07
CA ASN A 687 6.30 -26.19 -3.83
C ASN A 687 5.82 -27.66 -3.75
N GLU A 688 5.09 -28.03 -2.70
CA GLU A 688 4.51 -29.38 -2.52
C GLU A 688 3.10 -29.50 -3.10
N SER A 689 2.49 -28.41 -3.59
CA SER A 689 1.14 -28.41 -4.15
C SER A 689 1.11 -28.94 -5.57
N SER A 690 0.22 -29.89 -5.83
CA SER A 690 -0.01 -30.45 -7.17
C SER A 690 -0.59 -29.43 -8.16
N PRO A 691 -0.37 -29.62 -9.49
CA PRO A 691 -1.07 -28.85 -10.53
C PRO A 691 -2.57 -28.93 -10.38
N LEU A 692 -3.30 -27.89 -10.77
CA LEU A 692 -4.74 -27.94 -10.91
C LEU A 692 -5.13 -28.50 -12.27
N ASP A 693 -6.15 -29.38 -12.30
CA ASP A 693 -6.66 -29.98 -13.54
C ASP A 693 -7.60 -29.01 -14.26
N LEU A 694 -7.03 -28.18 -15.12
CA LEU A 694 -7.71 -27.17 -15.91
C LEU A 694 -7.68 -27.53 -17.39
N ASN A 695 -8.84 -27.51 -18.04
CA ASN A 695 -8.98 -27.89 -19.47
C ASN A 695 -8.97 -26.70 -20.44
N VAL A 696 -9.26 -25.49 -19.93
CA VAL A 696 -9.29 -24.26 -20.74
C VAL A 696 -7.86 -23.92 -21.16
N GLY A 697 -7.66 -23.73 -22.47
CA GLY A 697 -6.36 -23.42 -23.05
C GLY A 697 -6.05 -21.92 -23.06
N PRO A 698 -4.79 -21.52 -23.32
CA PRO A 698 -4.38 -20.13 -23.37
C PRO A 698 -5.24 -19.25 -24.26
N LYS A 699 -5.72 -19.76 -25.38
CA LYS A 699 -6.59 -19.02 -26.32
C LYS A 699 -7.89 -18.52 -25.71
N GLN A 700 -8.38 -19.14 -24.63
CA GLN A 700 -9.61 -18.78 -23.95
C GLN A 700 -9.42 -17.78 -22.80
N TYR A 701 -8.20 -17.57 -22.30
CA TYR A 701 -7.96 -16.68 -21.16
C TYR A 701 -6.82 -15.68 -21.34
N LEU A 702 -6.15 -15.63 -22.51
CA LEU A 702 -5.16 -14.59 -22.80
C LEU A 702 -5.71 -13.18 -22.46
N TYR A 703 -4.80 -12.29 -22.12
CA TYR A 703 -5.14 -10.89 -21.83
C TYR A 703 -6.02 -10.29 -22.93
N GLY A 704 -7.17 -9.73 -22.55
CA GLY A 704 -8.17 -9.21 -23.48
C GLY A 704 -9.12 -10.25 -24.06
N THR A 705 -8.96 -11.54 -23.72
CA THR A 705 -9.86 -12.61 -24.16
C THR A 705 -10.73 -13.08 -23.01
N ASN A 706 -12.04 -13.16 -23.22
CA ASN A 706 -13.01 -13.63 -22.23
C ASN A 706 -12.89 -12.93 -20.85
N GLU A 707 -12.63 -11.63 -20.87
CA GLU A 707 -12.72 -10.81 -19.65
C GLU A 707 -14.13 -10.91 -19.03
N PHE A 708 -15.13 -11.03 -19.92
CA PHE A 708 -16.51 -11.36 -19.58
C PHE A 708 -17.03 -12.44 -20.56
N VAL A 709 -17.68 -13.48 -20.02
CA VAL A 709 -18.29 -14.57 -20.79
C VAL A 709 -19.80 -14.52 -20.62
N TYR A 710 -20.52 -14.31 -21.72
CA TYR A 710 -21.99 -14.20 -21.68
C TYR A 710 -22.66 -15.51 -21.30
N ILE A 711 -23.74 -15.42 -20.54
CA ILE A 711 -24.60 -16.55 -20.20
C ILE A 711 -25.81 -16.52 -21.14
N TYR A 712 -25.91 -17.49 -22.02
CA TYR A 712 -27.01 -17.64 -22.99
C TYR A 712 -27.82 -18.91 -22.72
N ASP A 713 -28.65 -18.84 -21.68
CA ASP A 713 -29.49 -19.97 -21.24
C ASP A 713 -30.88 -19.88 -21.87
N THR A 714 -31.12 -20.72 -22.89
CA THR A 714 -32.42 -20.78 -23.61
C THR A 714 -33.33 -21.90 -23.12
N ARG A 715 -32.85 -22.82 -22.27
CA ARG A 715 -33.58 -24.07 -21.98
C ARG A 715 -33.95 -24.25 -20.49
N ASP A 716 -33.41 -23.43 -19.60
CA ASP A 716 -33.58 -23.57 -18.13
C ASP A 716 -33.35 -25.01 -17.61
N THR A 717 -32.41 -25.75 -18.22
CA THR A 717 -32.13 -27.16 -17.97
C THR A 717 -30.79 -27.33 -17.31
N ALA A 718 -30.68 -28.15 -16.29
CA ALA A 718 -29.40 -28.53 -15.69
C ALA A 718 -28.58 -29.41 -16.62
N LEU A 719 -27.37 -29.06 -16.93
CA LEU A 719 -26.46 -29.78 -17.81
C LEU A 719 -25.21 -30.21 -17.04
N LEU A 720 -24.61 -31.33 -17.51
CA LEU A 720 -23.34 -31.76 -16.94
C LEU A 720 -22.25 -30.71 -17.20
N LEU A 721 -21.60 -30.21 -16.13
CA LEU A 721 -20.64 -29.11 -16.26
C LEU A 721 -19.49 -29.43 -17.19
N SER A 722 -18.98 -30.66 -17.17
CA SER A 722 -17.93 -31.12 -18.09
C SER A 722 -18.35 -31.01 -19.57
N ASP A 723 -19.62 -31.22 -19.92
CA ASP A 723 -20.10 -31.14 -21.30
C ASP A 723 -20.32 -29.65 -21.70
N VAL A 724 -20.76 -28.82 -20.78
CA VAL A 724 -20.83 -27.37 -21.00
C VAL A 724 -19.44 -26.79 -21.28
N MET A 725 -18.42 -27.19 -20.53
CA MET A 725 -17.05 -26.73 -20.75
C MET A 725 -16.41 -27.31 -22.02
N LYS A 726 -16.80 -28.51 -22.48
CA LYS A 726 -16.40 -29.04 -23.80
C LYS A 726 -16.97 -28.19 -24.93
N ILE A 727 -18.24 -27.77 -24.83
CA ILE A 727 -18.88 -26.89 -25.82
C ILE A 727 -18.24 -25.51 -25.80
N PHE A 728 -18.02 -24.91 -24.62
CA PHE A 728 -17.33 -23.63 -24.47
C PHE A 728 -15.97 -23.59 -25.19
N LYS A 729 -15.22 -24.69 -25.16
CA LYS A 729 -13.90 -24.81 -25.80
C LYS A 729 -13.99 -25.03 -27.32
N HIS A 730 -15.16 -25.40 -27.85
CA HIS A 730 -15.29 -25.74 -29.27
C HIS A 730 -15.18 -24.47 -30.13
N PRO A 731 -14.26 -24.42 -31.14
CA PRO A 731 -14.01 -23.20 -31.90
C PRO A 731 -15.23 -22.65 -32.67
N GLU A 732 -16.16 -23.51 -33.03
CA GLU A 732 -17.38 -23.12 -33.79
C GLU A 732 -18.55 -22.76 -32.87
N ALA A 733 -18.47 -23.02 -31.57
CA ALA A 733 -19.52 -22.71 -30.60
C ALA A 733 -19.38 -21.25 -30.14
N LYS A 734 -19.84 -20.33 -30.97
CA LYS A 734 -19.76 -18.88 -30.68
C LYS A 734 -21.13 -18.23 -30.75
N LEU A 735 -21.34 -17.20 -29.90
CA LEU A 735 -22.54 -16.38 -29.91
C LEU A 735 -22.30 -15.09 -30.72
N PRO A 736 -23.13 -14.75 -31.72
CA PRO A 736 -23.03 -13.49 -32.41
C PRO A 736 -23.62 -12.36 -31.58
N LEU A 737 -22.83 -11.31 -31.32
CA LEU A 737 -23.31 -10.08 -30.72
C LEU A 737 -23.99 -9.18 -31.79
N SER A 738 -24.75 -8.17 -31.34
CA SER A 738 -25.38 -7.17 -32.22
C SER A 738 -24.35 -6.40 -33.09
N SER A 739 -23.10 -6.31 -32.62
CA SER A 739 -21.99 -5.74 -33.39
C SER A 739 -21.44 -6.64 -34.49
N GLY A 740 -21.95 -7.87 -34.64
CA GLY A 740 -21.42 -8.90 -35.53
C GLY A 740 -20.19 -9.64 -35.05
N LYS A 741 -19.66 -9.31 -33.84
CA LYS A 741 -18.53 -10.03 -33.22
C LYS A 741 -19.03 -11.37 -32.69
N MET A 742 -18.27 -12.43 -32.96
CA MET A 742 -18.49 -13.78 -32.39
C MET A 742 -17.74 -13.91 -31.05
N VAL A 743 -18.46 -14.27 -29.99
CA VAL A 743 -17.90 -14.40 -28.63
C VAL A 743 -18.13 -15.78 -28.03
N ASP A 744 -17.31 -16.18 -27.10
CA ASP A 744 -17.55 -17.37 -26.30
C ASP A 744 -18.73 -17.14 -25.33
N TYR A 745 -19.45 -18.19 -25.00
CA TYR A 745 -20.60 -18.12 -24.11
C TYR A 745 -20.79 -19.41 -23.31
N ILE A 746 -21.49 -19.32 -22.18
CA ILE A 746 -21.95 -20.45 -21.39
C ILE A 746 -23.43 -20.67 -21.68
N MET A 747 -23.81 -21.91 -22.03
CA MET A 747 -25.12 -22.26 -22.56
C MET A 747 -26.16 -22.63 -21.51
N SER A 748 -25.82 -22.61 -20.22
CA SER A 748 -26.72 -22.93 -19.11
C SER A 748 -26.36 -22.13 -17.87
N ARG A 749 -27.33 -21.91 -16.99
CA ARG A 749 -27.16 -21.39 -15.62
C ARG A 749 -27.10 -22.47 -14.56
N LYS A 750 -27.47 -23.73 -14.92
CA LYS A 750 -27.56 -24.86 -13.98
C LYS A 750 -26.58 -25.93 -14.38
N PHE A 751 -25.70 -26.29 -13.45
CA PHE A 751 -24.60 -27.25 -13.69
C PHE A 751 -24.67 -28.41 -12.76
N ILE A 752 -24.67 -29.61 -13.31
CA ILE A 752 -24.56 -30.89 -12.58
C ILE A 752 -23.08 -31.22 -12.44
N ILE A 753 -22.65 -31.48 -11.20
CA ILE A 753 -21.33 -31.96 -10.87
C ILE A 753 -21.48 -33.33 -10.20
N PRO A 754 -20.91 -34.40 -10.75
CA PRO A 754 -20.88 -35.73 -10.14
C PRO A 754 -20.10 -35.72 -8.84
N VAL A 755 -20.50 -36.51 -7.86
CA VAL A 755 -19.80 -36.64 -6.57
C VAL A 755 -19.16 -38.02 -6.46
N ASN A 756 -17.84 -38.03 -6.26
CA ASN A 756 -17.10 -39.25 -5.94
C ASN A 756 -17.09 -39.44 -4.43
N LYS A 757 -18.04 -40.24 -3.91
CA LYS A 757 -18.21 -40.44 -2.45
C LYS A 757 -16.97 -41.02 -1.78
N GLU A 758 -16.29 -41.95 -2.45
CA GLU A 758 -15.04 -42.56 -1.97
C GLU A 758 -13.97 -41.52 -1.74
N ASN A 759 -13.78 -40.63 -2.72
CA ASN A 759 -12.77 -39.55 -2.65
C ASN A 759 -13.18 -38.51 -1.58
N VAL A 760 -14.44 -38.15 -1.47
CA VAL A 760 -14.91 -37.19 -0.46
C VAL A 760 -14.49 -37.64 0.96
N LEU A 761 -14.67 -38.94 1.27
CA LEU A 761 -14.27 -39.49 2.58
C LEU A 761 -12.73 -39.68 2.65
N LYS A 762 -12.14 -40.28 1.62
CA LYS A 762 -10.71 -40.59 1.59
C LYS A 762 -9.81 -39.34 1.75
N TYR A 763 -10.16 -38.22 1.13
CA TYR A 763 -9.38 -37.00 1.19
C TYR A 763 -9.86 -36.02 2.28
N GLY A 764 -10.73 -36.45 3.17
CA GLY A 764 -11.20 -35.67 4.32
C GLY A 764 -11.98 -34.40 3.95
N ILE A 765 -12.69 -34.43 2.80
CA ILE A 765 -13.59 -33.34 2.44
C ILE A 765 -14.77 -33.33 3.39
N LEU A 766 -15.27 -34.52 3.74
CA LEU A 766 -16.22 -34.74 4.83
C LEU A 766 -15.78 -35.90 5.71
N ASP A 767 -16.14 -35.84 6.98
CA ASP A 767 -15.96 -36.92 7.93
C ASP A 767 -16.90 -38.09 7.63
N GLU A 768 -16.51 -39.32 8.01
CA GLU A 768 -17.26 -40.55 7.76
C GLU A 768 -18.66 -40.48 8.35
N LYS A 769 -18.89 -39.76 9.44
CA LYS A 769 -20.22 -39.54 10.04
C LYS A 769 -21.22 -38.88 9.10
N TYR A 770 -20.76 -38.24 8.01
CA TYR A 770 -21.62 -37.64 6.98
C TYR A 770 -21.83 -38.52 5.74
N ALA A 771 -21.30 -39.73 5.70
CA ALA A 771 -21.29 -40.60 4.52
C ALA A 771 -22.69 -40.84 3.91
N ASP A 772 -23.70 -41.02 4.75
CA ASP A 772 -25.09 -41.23 4.31
C ASP A 772 -25.75 -39.96 3.72
N MET A 773 -25.19 -38.79 3.97
CA MET A 773 -25.69 -37.50 3.47
C MET A 773 -25.08 -37.13 2.10
N ILE A 774 -24.07 -37.84 1.64
CA ILE A 774 -23.35 -37.52 0.38
C ILE A 774 -24.20 -37.94 -0.82
N PRO A 775 -24.67 -37.01 -1.68
CA PRO A 775 -25.45 -37.37 -2.88
C PRO A 775 -24.53 -37.88 -3.99
N ASP A 776 -25.12 -38.46 -5.02
CA ASP A 776 -24.37 -38.91 -6.21
C ASP A 776 -23.95 -37.73 -7.14
N GLN A 777 -24.66 -36.60 -7.02
CA GLN A 777 -24.39 -35.37 -7.77
C GLN A 777 -24.93 -34.15 -7.03
N ILE A 778 -24.33 -32.99 -7.32
CA ILE A 778 -24.82 -31.67 -6.87
C ILE A 778 -25.20 -30.82 -8.08
N THR A 779 -26.01 -29.77 -7.84
CA THR A 779 -26.41 -28.82 -8.88
C THR A 779 -26.08 -27.39 -8.43
N LEU A 780 -25.15 -26.75 -9.10
CA LEU A 780 -24.89 -25.30 -8.96
C LEU A 780 -25.85 -24.52 -9.84
N THR A 781 -26.30 -23.37 -9.33
CA THR A 781 -27.22 -22.49 -10.09
C THR A 781 -26.73 -21.05 -10.03
N ILE A 782 -26.37 -20.48 -11.15
CA ILE A 782 -26.03 -19.06 -11.29
C ILE A 782 -27.28 -18.20 -11.07
N PRO A 783 -27.22 -17.11 -10.29
CA PRO A 783 -28.34 -16.20 -10.09
C PRO A 783 -28.91 -15.67 -11.42
N LYS A 784 -30.23 -15.43 -11.44
CA LYS A 784 -30.94 -15.02 -12.67
C LYS A 784 -30.59 -13.60 -13.13
N ASP A 785 -30.23 -12.74 -12.22
CA ASP A 785 -29.82 -11.35 -12.43
C ASP A 785 -28.39 -11.19 -12.98
N LYS A 786 -27.66 -12.28 -13.13
CA LYS A 786 -26.28 -12.29 -13.62
C LYS A 786 -26.23 -12.66 -15.10
N ASP A 787 -25.82 -11.75 -15.98
CA ASP A 787 -25.80 -11.93 -17.43
C ASP A 787 -24.48 -12.40 -18.01
N TYR A 788 -23.42 -12.34 -17.22
CA TYR A 788 -22.07 -12.77 -17.63
C TYR A 788 -21.28 -13.34 -16.45
N LEU A 789 -20.26 -14.11 -16.77
CA LEU A 789 -19.22 -14.58 -15.86
C LEU A 789 -17.94 -13.77 -16.04
N THR A 790 -17.27 -13.52 -14.94
CA THR A 790 -15.90 -13.00 -14.94
C THR A 790 -14.88 -14.12 -15.20
N LYS A 791 -13.66 -13.76 -15.55
CA LYS A 791 -12.57 -14.74 -15.76
C LYS A 791 -12.27 -15.63 -14.54
N PRO A 792 -12.25 -15.12 -13.28
CA PRO A 792 -12.15 -15.95 -12.07
C PRO A 792 -13.30 -16.97 -11.94
N GLU A 793 -14.53 -16.60 -12.32
CA GLU A 793 -15.67 -17.51 -12.28
C GLU A 793 -15.59 -18.58 -13.37
N LEU A 794 -15.09 -18.22 -14.56
CA LEU A 794 -14.80 -19.17 -15.63
C LEU A 794 -13.72 -20.18 -15.19
N PHE A 795 -12.66 -19.70 -14.53
CA PHE A 795 -11.63 -20.53 -13.92
C PHE A 795 -12.22 -21.55 -12.94
N MET A 796 -13.10 -21.09 -12.03
CA MET A 796 -13.74 -21.97 -11.06
C MET A 796 -14.67 -23.01 -11.74
N LEU A 797 -15.41 -22.63 -12.76
CA LEU A 797 -16.21 -23.59 -13.52
C LEU A 797 -15.35 -24.64 -14.25
N ASP A 798 -14.21 -24.22 -14.79
CA ASP A 798 -13.26 -25.15 -15.43
C ASP A 798 -12.67 -26.14 -14.40
N LEU A 799 -12.22 -25.64 -13.26
CA LEU A 799 -11.73 -26.44 -12.15
C LEU A 799 -12.79 -27.46 -11.70
N LEU A 800 -14.03 -27.02 -11.46
CA LEU A 800 -15.11 -27.87 -11.02
C LEU A 800 -15.61 -28.84 -12.10
N SER A 801 -15.36 -28.56 -13.40
CA SER A 801 -15.75 -29.44 -14.50
C SER A 801 -15.00 -30.75 -14.53
N ASN A 802 -13.79 -30.79 -13.92
CA ASN A 802 -12.94 -31.98 -13.80
C ASN A 802 -12.79 -32.47 -12.38
N TYR A 803 -13.47 -31.85 -11.43
CA TYR A 803 -13.26 -32.08 -10.00
C TYR A 803 -13.63 -33.50 -9.60
N GLN A 804 -12.62 -34.24 -9.13
CA GLN A 804 -12.75 -35.64 -8.71
C GLN A 804 -12.98 -35.76 -7.18
N TRP A 805 -13.13 -34.64 -6.48
CA TRP A 805 -13.22 -34.60 -5.00
C TRP A 805 -11.97 -35.19 -4.33
N ASP A 806 -10.82 -34.99 -4.93
CA ASP A 806 -9.53 -35.55 -4.52
C ASP A 806 -8.64 -34.59 -3.73
N ARG A 807 -9.12 -33.35 -3.54
CA ARG A 807 -8.49 -32.31 -2.71
C ARG A 807 -9.51 -31.27 -2.26
N PRO A 808 -9.39 -30.72 -1.03
CA PRO A 808 -10.32 -29.68 -0.55
C PRO A 808 -10.23 -28.39 -1.36
N ILE A 809 -11.37 -27.72 -1.52
CA ILE A 809 -11.44 -26.34 -2.03
C ILE A 809 -12.03 -25.48 -0.93
N ASN A 810 -11.29 -24.48 -0.47
CA ASN A 810 -11.69 -23.56 0.57
C ASN A 810 -11.73 -22.11 0.04
N LEU A 811 -12.71 -21.32 0.45
CA LEU A 811 -12.86 -19.90 0.15
C LEU A 811 -12.76 -19.10 1.45
N LEU A 812 -12.07 -17.95 1.42
CA LEU A 812 -11.99 -17.07 2.59
C LEU A 812 -13.31 -16.34 2.88
N SER A 813 -14.15 -16.13 1.87
CA SER A 813 -15.46 -15.50 2.04
C SER A 813 -16.56 -16.24 1.28
N MET A 814 -17.79 -16.11 1.74
CA MET A 814 -18.97 -16.70 1.09
C MET A 814 -19.47 -15.94 -0.14
N GLY A 815 -19.03 -14.73 -0.34
CA GLY A 815 -19.54 -13.86 -1.38
C GLY A 815 -18.51 -13.55 -2.43
N GLY A 816 -17.52 -12.90 -2.25
CA GLY A 816 -16.44 -12.56 -3.14
C GLY A 816 -16.82 -12.42 -4.62
N ASP A 817 -15.80 -12.48 -5.46
CA ASP A 817 -15.97 -12.38 -6.91
C ASP A 817 -16.46 -13.66 -7.58
N ILE A 818 -16.75 -14.73 -6.81
CA ILE A 818 -17.17 -16.03 -7.34
C ILE A 818 -18.63 -16.30 -6.99
N ASN A 819 -19.52 -15.90 -7.86
CA ASN A 819 -20.96 -16.10 -7.71
C ASN A 819 -21.51 -17.04 -8.78
N ILE A 820 -21.17 -18.33 -8.68
CA ILE A 820 -21.62 -19.43 -9.56
C ILE A 820 -22.52 -20.44 -8.87
N GLY A 821 -23.10 -20.09 -7.71
CA GLY A 821 -24.00 -20.95 -6.96
C GLY A 821 -23.33 -21.90 -5.97
N MET A 822 -22.06 -21.69 -5.63
CA MET A 822 -21.34 -22.50 -4.63
C MET A 822 -21.82 -22.27 -3.20
N LYS A 823 -22.40 -21.10 -2.90
CA LYS A 823 -22.76 -20.67 -1.54
C LYS A 823 -23.57 -21.71 -0.77
N ASP A 824 -24.49 -22.41 -1.43
CA ASP A 824 -25.33 -23.45 -0.80
C ASP A 824 -24.55 -24.71 -0.40
N TYR A 825 -23.33 -24.87 -0.85
CA TYR A 825 -22.47 -26.05 -0.68
C TYR A 825 -21.20 -25.73 0.11
N LEU A 826 -21.24 -24.71 0.96
CA LEU A 826 -20.10 -24.30 1.78
C LEU A 826 -20.28 -24.76 3.23
N MET A 827 -19.24 -25.37 3.77
CA MET A 827 -19.10 -25.76 5.18
C MET A 827 -18.14 -24.80 5.88
N TYR A 828 -18.58 -24.22 7.00
CA TYR A 828 -17.78 -23.31 7.79
C TYR A 828 -16.68 -24.03 8.57
N GLU A 829 -15.45 -23.60 8.40
CA GLU A 829 -14.24 -24.20 8.97
C GLU A 829 -13.50 -23.24 9.94
N GLY A 830 -14.11 -22.15 10.31
CA GLY A 830 -13.55 -21.07 11.09
C GLY A 830 -12.99 -19.97 10.21
N PHE A 831 -11.72 -20.03 9.84
CA PHE A 831 -11.09 -19.02 8.98
C PHE A 831 -11.37 -19.18 7.48
N SER A 832 -12.07 -20.23 7.07
CA SER A 832 -12.43 -20.48 5.68
C SER A 832 -13.75 -21.23 5.55
N TYR A 833 -14.26 -21.34 4.33
CA TYR A 833 -15.45 -22.12 3.95
C TYR A 833 -15.04 -23.21 2.97
N LYS A 834 -15.19 -24.45 3.36
CA LYS A 834 -14.87 -25.62 2.55
C LYS A 834 -16.03 -25.98 1.62
N PHE A 835 -15.75 -26.20 0.32
CA PHE A 835 -16.72 -26.68 -0.64
C PHE A 835 -17.00 -28.17 -0.41
N VAL A 836 -18.24 -28.50 -0.12
CA VAL A 836 -18.70 -29.86 0.25
C VAL A 836 -19.94 -30.26 -0.56
N PRO A 837 -20.20 -31.56 -0.82
CA PRO A 837 -21.35 -32.00 -1.59
C PRO A 837 -22.67 -32.03 -0.82
N ILE A 838 -22.72 -31.42 0.35
CA ILE A 838 -23.93 -31.32 1.18
C ILE A 838 -24.48 -29.92 1.10
N LYS A 839 -25.79 -29.82 0.78
CA LYS A 839 -26.45 -28.51 0.69
C LYS A 839 -26.84 -28.01 2.08
N GLY A 840 -26.21 -26.88 2.46
CA GLY A 840 -26.56 -26.14 3.66
C GLY A 840 -27.76 -25.21 3.45
N LYS A 841 -28.58 -25.03 4.46
CA LYS A 841 -29.61 -23.97 4.46
C LYS A 841 -28.97 -22.69 5.05
N MET A 842 -28.53 -21.81 4.19
CA MET A 842 -28.02 -20.52 4.65
C MET A 842 -29.15 -19.50 4.75
N LYS A 843 -29.37 -18.98 5.96
CA LYS A 843 -30.09 -17.72 6.18
C LYS A 843 -29.09 -16.58 6.25
N SER A 844 -29.53 -15.35 6.08
CA SER A 844 -28.67 -14.17 6.10
C SER A 844 -27.83 -13.99 7.39
N THR A 845 -28.22 -14.64 8.47
CA THR A 845 -27.60 -14.59 9.80
C THR A 845 -26.93 -15.91 10.22
N GLU A 846 -26.88 -16.93 9.36
CA GLU A 846 -26.35 -18.25 9.70
C GLU A 846 -25.15 -18.59 8.80
N ILE A 847 -24.13 -19.22 9.38
CA ILE A 847 -22.89 -19.64 8.69
C ILE A 847 -23.08 -20.86 7.77
N GLY A 848 -24.30 -21.34 7.59
CA GLY A 848 -24.60 -22.53 6.77
C GLY A 848 -24.33 -23.85 7.48
N PHE A 849 -23.70 -24.78 6.76
CA PHE A 849 -23.33 -26.08 7.33
C PHE A 849 -22.03 -25.95 8.11
N ALA A 850 -21.96 -26.52 9.31
CA ALA A 850 -20.75 -26.53 10.14
C ALA A 850 -20.69 -27.85 10.92
N ASP A 851 -19.48 -28.26 11.30
CA ASP A 851 -19.23 -29.36 12.24
C ASP A 851 -18.80 -28.79 13.59
N PRO A 852 -19.67 -28.76 14.61
CA PRO A 852 -19.35 -28.17 15.89
C PRO A 852 -18.13 -28.78 16.58
N GLU A 853 -17.97 -30.10 16.53
CA GLU A 853 -16.82 -30.78 17.17
C GLU A 853 -15.49 -30.44 16.49
N ASP A 854 -15.47 -30.41 15.16
CA ASP A 854 -14.28 -30.03 14.40
C ASP A 854 -13.92 -28.56 14.62
N LEU A 855 -14.90 -27.66 14.63
CA LEU A 855 -14.69 -26.25 14.93
C LEU A 855 -14.10 -26.05 16.32
N TYR A 856 -14.69 -26.69 17.35
CA TYR A 856 -14.14 -26.59 18.71
C TYR A 856 -12.72 -27.13 18.79
N TYR A 857 -12.44 -28.28 18.15
CA TYR A 857 -11.10 -28.83 18.09
C TYR A 857 -10.11 -27.86 17.45
N LYS A 858 -10.47 -27.23 16.33
CA LYS A 858 -9.64 -26.26 15.63
C LYS A 858 -9.35 -25.03 16.48
N MET A 859 -10.36 -24.49 17.16
CA MET A 859 -10.21 -23.34 18.04
C MET A 859 -9.19 -23.57 19.16
N LYS A 860 -9.16 -24.80 19.70
CA LYS A 860 -8.30 -25.15 20.85
C LYS A 860 -6.92 -25.67 20.45
N ASN A 861 -6.77 -26.30 19.27
CA ASN A 861 -5.59 -27.11 18.97
C ASN A 861 -4.91 -26.76 17.63
N VAL A 862 -5.60 -26.08 16.71
CA VAL A 862 -5.09 -25.81 15.37
C VAL A 862 -4.75 -24.33 15.19
N PHE A 863 -5.64 -23.45 15.64
CA PHE A 863 -5.47 -22.02 15.51
C PHE A 863 -4.60 -21.46 16.64
N SER A 864 -3.70 -20.54 16.30
CA SER A 864 -2.88 -19.80 17.26
C SER A 864 -3.52 -18.45 17.57
N TRP A 865 -3.46 -18.07 18.84
CA TRP A 865 -3.99 -16.81 19.38
C TRP A 865 -2.92 -16.04 20.14
N ASP A 866 -1.65 -16.49 20.08
CA ASP A 866 -0.56 -15.98 20.89
C ASP A 866 -0.16 -14.54 20.54
N ALA A 867 -0.26 -14.17 19.28
CA ALA A 867 0.00 -12.80 18.87
C ALA A 867 -1.20 -11.88 19.15
N LEU A 868 -2.43 -12.36 18.89
CA LEU A 868 -3.65 -11.56 19.03
C LEU A 868 -3.91 -11.13 20.48
N LYS A 869 -3.65 -12.01 21.45
CA LYS A 869 -3.89 -11.75 22.89
C LYS A 869 -2.88 -10.80 23.55
N ARG A 870 -1.81 -10.42 22.86
CA ARG A 870 -0.78 -9.51 23.42
C ARG A 870 -1.31 -8.07 23.45
N THR A 871 -0.91 -7.32 24.49
CA THR A 871 -1.25 -5.89 24.66
C THR A 871 -0.03 -4.97 24.53
N ASP A 872 1.18 -5.55 24.34
CA ASP A 872 2.46 -4.84 24.30
C ASP A 872 2.90 -4.44 22.88
N TYR A 873 1.96 -4.23 21.96
CA TYR A 873 2.21 -3.72 20.61
C TYR A 873 1.13 -2.72 20.19
N PHE A 874 1.46 -1.90 19.20
CA PHE A 874 0.51 -0.97 18.60
C PHE A 874 -0.37 -1.68 17.58
N VAL A 875 -1.68 -1.57 17.75
CA VAL A 875 -2.68 -1.98 16.76
C VAL A 875 -3.02 -0.78 15.89
N ASP A 876 -2.42 -0.75 14.74
CA ASP A 876 -2.74 0.21 13.67
C ASP A 876 -4.19 0.02 13.24
N TYR A 877 -4.97 1.10 13.32
CA TYR A 877 -6.40 1.04 13.13
C TYR A 877 -6.79 0.49 11.75
N GLN A 878 -6.20 1.00 10.70
CA GLN A 878 -6.53 0.58 9.34
C GLN A 878 -6.08 -0.84 9.03
N ASN A 879 -4.85 -1.18 9.34
CA ASN A 879 -4.25 -2.45 8.92
C ASN A 879 -4.59 -3.58 9.86
N TYR A 880 -4.31 -3.42 11.14
CA TYR A 880 -4.41 -4.50 12.10
C TYR A 880 -5.79 -4.60 12.73
N TYR A 881 -6.45 -3.48 12.97
CA TYR A 881 -7.82 -3.49 13.47
C TYR A 881 -8.80 -4.01 12.40
N THR A 882 -8.67 -3.58 11.14
CA THR A 882 -9.58 -3.94 10.05
C THR A 882 -9.29 -5.34 9.51
N PHE A 883 -8.05 -5.66 9.18
CA PHE A 883 -7.69 -6.92 8.51
C PHE A 883 -7.44 -8.09 9.45
N CYS A 884 -6.73 -7.91 10.55
CA CYS A 884 -6.62 -8.95 11.59
C CYS A 884 -7.80 -8.99 12.54
N GLY A 885 -8.62 -8.02 12.39
CA GLY A 885 -9.29 -7.49 13.51
C GLY A 885 -10.49 -8.17 14.03
N VAL A 886 -10.97 -7.39 14.86
CA VAL A 886 -12.02 -7.62 15.80
C VAL A 886 -13.27 -8.20 15.16
N LEU A 887 -13.65 -7.76 13.97
CA LEU A 887 -14.86 -8.22 13.30
C LEU A 887 -14.77 -9.70 12.94
N SER A 888 -13.71 -10.10 12.27
CA SER A 888 -13.55 -11.50 11.83
C SER A 888 -13.23 -12.41 12.98
N GLN A 889 -12.47 -11.95 13.98
CA GLN A 889 -12.08 -12.77 15.13
C GLN A 889 -13.22 -12.95 16.12
N ARG A 890 -13.85 -11.87 16.59
CA ARG A 890 -15.02 -11.96 17.47
C ARG A 890 -16.14 -12.74 16.82
N GLN A 891 -16.40 -12.54 15.52
CA GLN A 891 -17.40 -13.30 14.77
C GLN A 891 -17.11 -14.81 14.75
N LEU A 892 -15.83 -15.18 14.60
CA LEU A 892 -15.43 -16.59 14.63
C LEU A 892 -15.76 -17.23 15.99
N PHE A 893 -15.38 -16.60 17.11
CA PHE A 893 -15.68 -17.11 18.44
C PHE A 893 -17.18 -17.22 18.68
N VAL A 894 -17.95 -16.18 18.32
CA VAL A 894 -19.42 -16.19 18.44
C VAL A 894 -20.05 -17.30 17.60
N ASN A 895 -19.62 -17.48 16.37
CA ASN A 895 -20.14 -18.52 15.48
C ASN A 895 -19.89 -19.91 16.07
N VAL A 896 -18.68 -20.17 16.56
CA VAL A 896 -18.36 -21.46 17.20
C VAL A 896 -19.18 -21.68 18.47
N ALA A 897 -19.32 -20.66 19.31
CA ALA A 897 -20.16 -20.75 20.52
C ALA A 897 -21.64 -21.03 20.16
N LYS A 898 -22.18 -20.38 19.14
CA LYS A 898 -23.55 -20.65 18.64
C LYS A 898 -23.70 -22.08 18.12
N GLU A 899 -22.69 -22.64 17.45
CA GLU A 899 -22.72 -24.03 17.00
C GLU A 899 -22.67 -25.00 18.19
N MET A 900 -21.92 -24.71 19.27
CA MET A 900 -21.96 -25.50 20.52
C MET A 900 -23.35 -25.48 21.15
N LEU A 901 -24.03 -24.33 21.18
CA LEU A 901 -25.40 -24.22 21.70
C LEU A 901 -26.40 -25.06 20.88
N LYS A 902 -26.23 -25.16 19.55
CA LYS A 902 -27.11 -25.99 18.70
C LYS A 902 -27.09 -27.47 19.07
N ILE A 903 -25.96 -27.99 19.55
CA ILE A 903 -25.82 -29.37 20.03
C ILE A 903 -26.09 -29.50 21.52
N GLY A 904 -26.49 -28.43 22.22
CA GLY A 904 -26.81 -28.39 23.63
C GLY A 904 -25.60 -28.32 24.56
N ASP A 905 -24.42 -28.08 24.07
CA ASP A 905 -23.19 -27.97 24.88
C ASP A 905 -22.94 -26.52 25.33
N THR A 906 -23.68 -26.13 26.35
CA THR A 906 -23.56 -24.78 26.94
C THR A 906 -22.20 -24.53 27.60
N ALA A 907 -21.57 -25.57 28.16
CA ALA A 907 -20.30 -25.43 28.84
C ALA A 907 -19.18 -25.05 27.88
N ARG A 908 -19.06 -25.76 26.73
CA ARG A 908 -18.09 -25.41 25.69
C ARG A 908 -18.41 -24.09 24.99
N ALA A 909 -19.69 -23.74 24.86
CA ALA A 909 -20.09 -22.41 24.35
C ALA A 909 -19.55 -21.29 25.24
N VAL A 910 -19.72 -21.38 26.54
CA VAL A 910 -19.16 -20.41 27.51
C VAL A 910 -17.63 -20.39 27.45
N GLU A 911 -16.97 -21.54 27.39
CA GLU A 911 -15.51 -21.63 27.28
C GLU A 911 -14.97 -20.88 26.03
N ILE A 912 -15.62 -21.03 24.88
CA ILE A 912 -15.24 -20.32 23.64
C ILE A 912 -15.44 -18.82 23.77
N LEU A 913 -16.51 -18.35 24.43
CA LEU A 913 -16.74 -16.93 24.66
C LEU A 913 -15.72 -16.34 25.67
N ASP A 914 -15.38 -17.09 26.72
CA ASP A 914 -14.33 -16.68 27.66
C ASP A 914 -12.98 -16.55 26.94
N MET A 915 -12.67 -17.53 26.07
CA MET A 915 -11.48 -17.47 25.22
C MET A 915 -11.50 -16.26 24.27
N CYS A 916 -12.67 -15.83 23.78
CA CYS A 916 -12.79 -14.61 23.01
C CYS A 916 -12.36 -13.38 23.81
N GLN A 917 -12.83 -13.24 25.06
CA GLN A 917 -12.48 -12.11 25.92
C GLN A 917 -10.97 -12.11 26.26
N GLU A 918 -10.36 -13.29 26.41
CA GLU A 918 -8.93 -13.43 26.66
C GLU A 918 -8.07 -13.12 25.42
N CYS A 919 -8.47 -13.63 24.24
CA CYS A 919 -7.69 -13.54 23.01
C CYS A 919 -7.87 -12.22 22.26
N VAL A 920 -8.97 -11.48 22.49
CA VAL A 920 -9.27 -10.18 21.88
C VAL A 920 -9.39 -9.14 22.99
N PRO A 921 -8.27 -8.70 23.59
CA PRO A 921 -8.26 -7.84 24.76
C PRO A 921 -8.79 -6.44 24.45
N GLU A 922 -9.53 -5.88 25.39
CA GLU A 922 -10.19 -4.57 25.27
C GLU A 922 -9.19 -3.43 25.10
N GLU A 923 -7.99 -3.54 25.70
CA GLU A 923 -6.93 -2.54 25.59
C GLU A 923 -6.52 -2.26 24.13
N ASN A 924 -6.52 -3.30 23.29
CA ASN A 924 -6.21 -3.17 21.87
C ASN A 924 -7.47 -3.07 20.98
N TYR A 925 -8.58 -3.62 21.45
CA TYR A 925 -9.80 -3.79 20.68
C TYR A 925 -11.04 -3.35 21.49
N PRO A 926 -11.26 -2.02 21.63
CA PRO A 926 -12.38 -1.46 22.38
C PRO A 926 -13.73 -2.05 21.99
N LEU A 927 -14.67 -2.06 22.94
CA LEU A 927 -16.01 -2.66 22.73
C LEU A 927 -16.91 -1.73 21.92
N ASP A 928 -16.84 -0.42 22.17
CA ASP A 928 -17.74 0.63 21.67
C ASP A 928 -17.34 1.25 20.33
N MET A 929 -16.52 0.59 19.54
CA MET A 929 -15.98 1.14 18.30
C MET A 929 -17.05 1.24 17.19
N THR A 930 -17.92 2.23 17.34
CA THR A 930 -19.05 2.50 16.43
C THR A 930 -18.68 3.36 15.22
N TYR A 931 -17.54 4.06 15.30
CA TYR A 931 -17.09 4.95 14.24
C TYR A 931 -16.75 4.19 12.94
N LEU A 932 -17.02 4.81 11.80
CA LEU A 932 -16.88 4.27 10.44
C LEU A 932 -17.72 3.01 10.12
N GLY A 933 -18.64 2.61 11.00
CA GLY A 933 -19.57 1.50 10.75
C GLY A 933 -18.90 0.15 10.60
N PHE A 934 -17.89 -0.11 11.39
CA PHE A 934 -17.25 -1.44 11.46
C PHE A 934 -18.13 -2.51 12.07
N SER A 935 -19.27 -2.14 12.63
CA SER A 935 -20.25 -3.06 13.22
C SER A 935 -19.69 -3.93 14.38
N ASN A 936 -18.60 -3.46 15.00
CA ASN A 936 -18.00 -4.16 16.14
C ASN A 936 -18.97 -4.23 17.33
N GLU A 937 -19.73 -3.19 17.53
CA GLU A 937 -20.78 -3.10 18.52
C GLU A 937 -21.80 -4.23 18.39
N TYR A 938 -22.18 -4.62 17.20
CA TYR A 938 -23.10 -5.77 16.99
C TYR A 938 -22.45 -7.09 17.34
N MET A 939 -21.14 -7.23 17.17
CA MET A 939 -20.42 -8.44 17.60
C MET A 939 -20.39 -8.57 19.12
N VAL A 940 -20.21 -7.45 19.84
CA VAL A 940 -20.27 -7.43 21.31
C VAL A 940 -21.66 -7.81 21.79
N ILE A 941 -22.70 -7.29 21.17
CA ILE A 941 -24.10 -7.65 21.46
C ILE A 941 -24.32 -9.16 21.22
N ASP A 942 -23.81 -9.70 20.12
CA ASP A 942 -23.89 -11.13 19.82
C ASP A 942 -23.18 -12.01 20.87
N ILE A 943 -22.05 -11.53 21.42
CA ILE A 943 -21.36 -12.20 22.54
C ILE A 943 -22.25 -12.20 23.78
N ILE A 944 -22.77 -11.04 24.16
CA ILE A 944 -23.69 -10.88 25.32
C ILE A 944 -24.91 -11.79 25.19
N GLU A 945 -25.59 -11.77 24.05
CA GLU A 945 -26.75 -12.61 23.77
C GLU A 945 -26.41 -14.10 23.86
N THR A 946 -25.23 -14.48 23.33
CA THR A 946 -24.80 -15.88 23.34
C THR A 946 -24.45 -16.35 24.75
N TYR A 947 -23.85 -15.52 25.62
CA TYR A 947 -23.68 -15.82 27.05
C TYR A 947 -25.02 -16.03 27.75
N TYR A 948 -26.03 -15.18 27.54
CA TYR A 948 -27.35 -15.36 28.09
C TYR A 948 -27.98 -16.68 27.63
N LYS A 949 -27.93 -17.00 26.35
CA LYS A 949 -28.43 -18.25 25.77
C LYS A 949 -27.72 -19.50 26.33
N ALA A 950 -26.44 -19.37 26.68
CA ALA A 950 -25.67 -20.42 27.33
C ALA A 950 -25.95 -20.55 28.84
N GLY A 951 -26.77 -19.66 29.42
CA GLY A 951 -27.09 -19.66 30.85
C GLY A 951 -26.02 -18.98 31.73
N ALA A 952 -25.04 -18.30 31.16
CA ALA A 952 -23.97 -17.58 31.85
C ALA A 952 -24.36 -16.11 32.11
N SER A 953 -25.50 -15.90 32.78
CA SER A 953 -26.10 -14.56 32.95
C SER A 953 -25.20 -13.54 33.67
N GLU A 954 -24.39 -14.01 34.64
CA GLU A 954 -23.44 -13.11 35.35
C GLU A 954 -22.36 -12.54 34.39
N LYS A 955 -21.81 -13.38 33.50
CA LYS A 955 -20.82 -12.94 32.51
C LYS A 955 -21.43 -12.03 31.45
N ALA A 956 -22.68 -12.36 31.03
CA ALA A 956 -23.42 -11.52 30.12
C ALA A 956 -23.66 -10.12 30.70
N LEU A 957 -24.05 -10.06 32.00
CA LEU A 957 -24.28 -8.80 32.70
C LEU A 957 -22.97 -7.98 32.84
N GLU A 958 -21.88 -8.62 33.30
CA GLU A 958 -20.58 -7.96 33.45
C GLU A 958 -20.09 -7.32 32.13
N LEU A 959 -20.19 -8.07 31.01
CA LEU A 959 -19.82 -7.52 29.70
C LEU A 959 -20.79 -6.41 29.26
N SER A 960 -22.10 -6.56 29.55
CA SER A 960 -23.10 -5.54 29.24
C SER A 960 -22.82 -4.24 29.96
N GLU A 961 -22.50 -4.28 31.25
CA GLU A 961 -22.18 -3.09 32.06
C GLU A 961 -20.99 -2.35 31.48
N LYS A 962 -19.88 -3.04 31.20
CA LYS A 962 -18.69 -2.43 30.57
C LYS A 962 -19.02 -1.78 29.22
N PHE A 963 -19.75 -2.52 28.37
CA PHE A 963 -20.10 -2.07 27.02
C PHE A 963 -21.03 -0.84 27.05
N ILE A 964 -22.06 -0.88 27.90
CA ILE A 964 -23.04 0.21 28.07
C ILE A 964 -22.33 1.48 28.58
N ASP A 965 -21.40 1.36 29.53
CA ASP A 965 -20.66 2.53 30.02
C ASP A 965 -19.83 3.22 28.93
N GLN A 966 -19.16 2.44 28.06
CA GLN A 966 -18.44 2.98 26.92
C GLN A 966 -19.40 3.61 25.88
N LEU A 967 -20.52 2.95 25.59
CA LEU A 967 -21.52 3.47 24.64
C LEU A 967 -22.13 4.79 25.12
N PHE A 968 -22.32 4.99 26.44
CA PHE A 968 -22.82 6.27 26.95
C PHE A 968 -21.83 7.40 26.72
N VAL A 969 -20.52 7.19 26.91
CA VAL A 969 -19.48 8.17 26.61
C VAL A 969 -19.53 8.53 25.11
N SER A 970 -19.62 7.51 24.26
CA SER A 970 -19.71 7.69 22.79
C SER A 970 -21.00 8.42 22.40
N THR A 971 -22.13 8.09 23.03
CA THR A 971 -23.44 8.70 22.75
C THR A 971 -23.45 10.18 23.12
N GLU A 972 -22.93 10.54 24.30
CA GLU A 972 -22.82 11.93 24.76
C GLU A 972 -21.97 12.77 23.81
N PHE A 973 -20.80 12.25 23.43
CA PHE A 973 -19.92 12.90 22.47
C PHE A 973 -20.56 13.09 21.09
N PHE A 974 -21.14 12.04 20.52
CA PHE A 974 -21.76 12.12 19.19
C PHE A 974 -23.07 12.91 19.19
N LEU A 975 -23.76 13.05 20.32
CA LEU A 975 -24.92 13.91 20.45
C LEU A 975 -24.53 15.40 20.32
N GLU A 976 -23.44 15.82 20.95
CA GLU A 976 -22.96 17.19 20.82
C GLU A 976 -22.53 17.51 19.38
N TYR A 977 -21.99 16.52 18.67
CA TYR A 977 -21.58 16.66 17.27
C TYR A 977 -22.57 16.03 16.29
N TYR A 978 -23.86 16.01 16.62
CA TYR A 978 -24.90 15.30 15.85
C TYR A 978 -24.91 15.62 14.35
N ASP A 979 -24.67 16.89 13.96
CA ASP A 979 -24.61 17.28 12.54
C ASP A 979 -23.49 16.59 11.75
N PHE A 980 -22.43 16.15 12.42
CA PHE A 980 -21.27 15.45 11.83
C PHE A 980 -21.32 13.95 12.06
N ALA A 981 -21.93 13.47 13.15
CA ALA A 981 -21.90 12.11 13.65
C ALA A 981 -23.27 11.45 13.84
N LYS A 982 -24.25 11.87 13.03
CA LYS A 982 -25.62 11.34 13.12
C LYS A 982 -25.68 9.82 13.06
N ARG A 983 -24.90 9.21 12.18
CA ARG A 983 -24.86 7.76 11.99
C ARG A 983 -24.28 7.06 13.22
N GLU A 984 -23.23 7.59 13.77
CA GLU A 984 -22.54 7.07 14.95
C GLU A 984 -23.42 7.18 16.19
N PHE A 985 -24.11 8.32 16.35
CA PHE A 985 -25.12 8.48 17.39
C PHE A 985 -26.27 7.47 17.25
N GLU A 986 -26.83 7.31 16.05
CA GLU A 986 -27.89 6.34 15.78
C GLU A 986 -27.42 4.89 16.05
N ALA A 987 -26.17 4.55 15.75
CA ALA A 987 -25.59 3.25 16.07
C ALA A 987 -25.52 3.01 17.58
N CYS A 988 -24.98 3.97 18.35
CA CYS A 988 -24.96 3.91 19.82
C CYS A 988 -26.36 3.77 20.41
N TYR A 989 -27.31 4.58 19.95
CA TYR A 989 -28.71 4.52 20.37
C TYR A 989 -29.32 3.13 20.17
N ASN A 990 -29.12 2.57 18.96
CA ASN A 990 -29.67 1.24 18.64
C ASN A 990 -29.05 0.14 19.52
N CYS A 991 -27.76 0.22 19.79
CA CYS A 991 -27.06 -0.74 20.64
C CYS A 991 -27.51 -0.66 22.09
N ILE A 992 -27.61 0.54 22.66
CA ILE A 992 -28.12 0.78 24.03
C ILE A 992 -29.54 0.22 24.18
N SER A 993 -30.43 0.54 23.23
CA SER A 993 -31.81 0.05 23.23
C SER A 993 -31.87 -1.47 23.14
N TYR A 994 -31.06 -2.07 22.27
CA TYR A 994 -31.02 -3.51 22.07
C TYR A 994 -30.51 -4.25 23.32
N VAL A 995 -29.45 -3.74 23.97
CA VAL A 995 -28.91 -4.35 25.22
C VAL A 995 -29.91 -4.22 26.35
N ALA A 996 -30.66 -3.10 26.46
CA ALA A 996 -31.72 -2.95 27.45
C ALA A 996 -32.85 -3.98 27.23
N ASP A 997 -33.30 -4.16 25.97
CA ASP A 997 -34.34 -5.13 25.63
C ASP A 997 -33.85 -6.57 25.83
N LEU A 998 -32.61 -6.86 25.54
CA LEU A 998 -31.97 -8.16 25.79
C LEU A 998 -31.91 -8.47 27.28
N SER A 999 -31.50 -7.50 28.10
CA SER A 999 -31.41 -7.64 29.56
C SER A 999 -32.79 -7.87 30.18
N ASP A 1000 -33.83 -7.17 29.73
CA ASP A 1000 -35.23 -7.38 30.16
C ASP A 1000 -35.72 -8.79 29.76
N HIS A 1001 -35.44 -9.23 28.52
CA HIS A 1001 -35.80 -10.53 28.01
C HIS A 1001 -35.23 -11.69 28.84
N PHE A 1002 -33.99 -11.58 29.30
CA PHE A 1002 -33.33 -12.61 30.12
C PHE A 1002 -33.50 -12.41 31.65
N GLY A 1003 -34.39 -11.48 32.06
CA GLY A 1003 -34.85 -11.34 33.46
C GLY A 1003 -34.11 -10.28 34.28
N ASN A 1004 -33.16 -9.54 33.72
CA ASN A 1004 -32.42 -8.44 34.40
C ASN A 1004 -33.18 -7.11 34.27
N LYS A 1005 -34.45 -7.07 34.74
CA LYS A 1005 -35.35 -5.93 34.53
C LYS A 1005 -34.89 -4.62 35.17
N ASP A 1006 -34.29 -4.71 36.36
CA ASP A 1006 -33.79 -3.54 37.08
C ASP A 1006 -32.69 -2.85 36.29
N TYR A 1007 -31.76 -3.62 35.75
CA TYR A 1007 -30.67 -3.13 34.91
C TYR A 1007 -31.20 -2.55 33.57
N ALA A 1008 -32.14 -3.22 32.94
CA ALA A 1008 -32.80 -2.69 31.73
C ALA A 1008 -33.51 -1.34 31.97
N SER A 1009 -34.16 -1.16 33.14
CA SER A 1009 -34.77 0.12 33.52
C SER A 1009 -33.71 1.20 33.77
N GLU A 1010 -32.63 0.87 34.46
CA GLU A 1010 -31.50 1.78 34.70
C GLU A 1010 -30.90 2.30 33.37
N ILE A 1011 -30.66 1.43 32.39
CA ILE A 1011 -30.17 1.83 31.07
C ILE A 1011 -31.14 2.79 30.40
N ARG A 1012 -32.45 2.48 30.41
CA ARG A 1012 -33.48 3.35 29.77
C ARG A 1012 -33.57 4.70 30.46
N ASP A 1013 -33.53 4.73 31.80
CA ASP A 1013 -33.62 5.96 32.58
C ASP A 1013 -32.38 6.84 32.36
N ARG A 1014 -31.20 6.26 32.33
CA ARG A 1014 -29.93 6.93 32.02
C ARG A 1014 -29.96 7.55 30.61
N PHE A 1015 -30.49 6.80 29.63
CA PHE A 1015 -30.60 7.27 28.26
C PHE A 1015 -31.60 8.40 28.10
N ASN A 1016 -32.79 8.31 28.74
CA ASN A 1016 -33.78 9.38 28.71
C ASN A 1016 -33.23 10.66 29.33
N SER A 1017 -32.49 10.52 30.45
CA SER A 1017 -31.83 11.66 31.09
C SER A 1017 -30.81 12.33 30.19
N LEU A 1018 -30.10 11.59 29.34
CA LEU A 1018 -29.15 12.14 28.37
C LEU A 1018 -29.87 12.95 27.27
N LEU A 1019 -30.99 12.43 26.75
CA LEU A 1019 -31.79 13.17 25.73
C LEU A 1019 -32.40 14.45 26.28
N ASP A 1020 -32.89 14.46 27.54
CA ASP A 1020 -33.41 15.64 28.17
C ASP A 1020 -32.37 16.77 28.39
N LEU A 1021 -31.08 16.39 28.47
CA LEU A 1021 -29.96 17.34 28.53
C LEU A 1021 -29.61 17.94 27.14
N GLY A 1022 -29.98 17.23 26.06
CA GLY A 1022 -29.72 17.65 24.66
C GLY A 1022 -30.81 18.58 24.07
N GLU A 1023 -31.99 18.68 24.70
CA GLU A 1023 -33.04 19.67 24.36
C GLU A 1023 -32.76 21.00 25.07
#